data_4a15a02d26f7482e30d44e28c61a32b3
#
_entry.id   4a15a02d26f7482e30d44e28c61a32b3
#
_cell.length_a   1.000
_cell.length_b   1.000
_cell.length_c   1.000
_cell.angle_alpha   90.00
_cell.angle_beta   90.00
_cell.angle_gamma   90.00
#
_symmetry.space_group_name_H-M   'P 1'
#
loop_
_entity.id
_entity.type
_entity.pdbx_description
1 polymer ?
#
loop_
_entity_poly.entity_id
_entity_poly.type
_entity_poly.pdbx_seq_one_letter_code
_entity_poly.pdbx_strand_id
1 'polypeptide(L)'
;MANKRAFPLEKTRNIGIVAHIDAGKTTTTERVLYYTGRIHKIGETHDGASQMDFMDEEKERGITIQSAATTAEWKGYRVNIIDTPGHVDFTAEVERSLRVLDGGIVVMDGEAGVEPQTETVWRQCSDFNVPRIVFINKMDKMGANFDWSVQTIKDRLHANAVPVQVPVGAESDFEGVIDLVTMKAYLYDEDKEGENWDVVDIPADYQEKAQQAHDDMVEAVADVDDEVMAKFLEGEEISEEDIKAGIRRATLNLQMFPVYAGSAYKNKGVQMMMDGVIDYLPSPLEVRPYMATDPEDEDKQVEIRADDKGPFAALAFKIMTDPYVGRLTFIRVYRGTLGAGSYILNATKDKRERVGRLVQMHSDQRQEIPEVFSGDIAATIGLKNTTTGDSLTDPDHPLILESMEFPEPVIQVSIEPKTKADQNKMNTALQKLSEEDPTFQANTDPETGQTIIAGMGELQLNIIIERMRREFNVDATIGAPQVAYREAFSKPVKAEGKFVRQSGGKGQYGDVYIEFTPSAEGDGFTFEDAIVGGVVPREFIPSVEQGLKEAMENGVIAGYPLIDIKAKLYDGSYHDVDSSEAAFKIAASLALREAAKKADPKILEPIMKVDIRVPEEYMGDVMGQVTARRGNIEGMEARDGAEDIHAMVPLAEMFGYVTDLRSATQGRGTFVMSFDHYTAVPKSIQEDIIKKNGGNAE
;
A
#
# COMPACT_ATOMS: atom_id res chain seq x y z
N MET A 1 37.20 11.57 11.74
CA MET A 1 37.13 10.12 11.95
C MET A 1 35.77 9.72 11.45
N ALA A 2 35.68 8.81 10.49
CA ALA A 2 34.38 8.27 10.07
C ALA A 2 33.70 7.65 11.30
N ASN A 3 32.46 8.03 11.58
CA ASN A 3 31.69 7.43 12.65
C ASN A 3 31.55 5.93 12.36
N LYS A 4 31.89 5.10 13.31
CA LYS A 4 31.74 3.66 13.16
C LYS A 4 30.27 3.34 13.43
N ARG A 5 29.66 2.62 12.51
CA ARG A 5 28.28 2.13 12.67
C ARG A 5 28.10 1.40 14.00
N ALA A 6 26.97 1.63 14.69
CA ALA A 6 26.71 1.04 16.01
C ALA A 6 26.44 -0.46 15.93
N PHE A 7 25.69 -0.89 14.90
CA PHE A 7 25.36 -2.29 14.64
C PHE A 7 25.84 -2.68 13.25
N PRO A 8 26.49 -3.83 13.07
CA PRO A 8 26.84 -4.33 11.74
C PRO A 8 25.60 -4.67 10.92
N LEU A 9 25.73 -4.66 9.59
CA LEU A 9 24.61 -4.90 8.66
C LEU A 9 23.93 -6.27 8.89
N GLU A 10 24.71 -7.29 9.20
CA GLU A 10 24.24 -8.65 9.51
C GLU A 10 23.29 -8.67 10.73
N LYS A 11 23.46 -7.72 11.64
CA LYS A 11 22.66 -7.55 12.87
C LYS A 11 21.60 -6.46 12.76
N THR A 12 21.23 -6.09 11.54
CA THR A 12 20.15 -5.13 11.30
C THR A 12 18.96 -5.87 10.68
N ARG A 13 17.74 -5.53 11.12
CA ARG A 13 16.48 -6.02 10.56
C ARG A 13 15.58 -4.83 10.29
N ASN A 14 15.02 -4.73 9.10
CA ASN A 14 14.03 -3.73 8.73
C ASN A 14 12.72 -4.46 8.46
N ILE A 15 11.80 -4.38 9.40
CA ILE A 15 10.59 -5.18 9.38
C ILE A 15 9.35 -4.30 9.40
N GLY A 16 8.29 -4.79 8.75
CA GLY A 16 6.94 -4.25 8.87
C GLY A 16 6.05 -5.18 9.67
N ILE A 17 5.12 -4.58 10.40
CA ILE A 17 4.03 -5.33 11.04
C ILE A 17 2.76 -5.01 10.26
N VAL A 18 2.18 -6.04 9.64
CA VAL A 18 1.00 -5.96 8.80
C VAL A 18 -0.08 -6.88 9.34
N ALA A 19 -1.33 -6.46 9.22
CA ALA A 19 -2.45 -7.22 9.76
C ALA A 19 -3.77 -6.78 9.13
N HIS A 20 -4.79 -7.64 9.23
CA HIS A 20 -6.18 -7.22 9.10
C HIS A 20 -6.58 -6.26 10.23
N ILE A 21 -7.66 -5.49 10.01
CA ILE A 21 -8.26 -4.63 11.05
C ILE A 21 -8.57 -5.48 12.27
N ASP A 22 -8.29 -4.95 13.44
CA ASP A 22 -8.55 -5.61 14.74
C ASP A 22 -7.81 -6.94 14.99
N ALA A 23 -6.92 -7.41 14.13
CA ALA A 23 -6.11 -8.60 14.40
C ALA A 23 -5.11 -8.43 15.57
N GLY A 24 -4.98 -7.21 16.09
CA GLY A 24 -4.12 -6.88 17.22
C GLY A 24 -2.72 -6.40 16.84
N LYS A 25 -2.60 -5.80 15.65
CA LYS A 25 -1.34 -5.22 15.15
C LYS A 25 -0.72 -4.23 16.14
N THR A 26 -1.43 -3.16 16.49
CA THR A 26 -0.93 -2.11 17.39
C THR A 26 -0.60 -2.68 18.77
N THR A 27 -1.43 -3.58 19.31
CA THR A 27 -1.14 -4.28 20.57
C THR A 27 0.16 -5.08 20.48
N THR A 28 0.38 -5.80 19.37
CA THR A 28 1.62 -6.56 19.15
C THR A 28 2.82 -5.62 19.06
N THR A 29 2.72 -4.51 18.33
CA THR A 29 3.78 -3.51 18.21
C THR A 29 4.13 -2.89 19.58
N GLU A 30 3.13 -2.52 20.39
CA GLU A 30 3.34 -1.99 21.74
C GLU A 30 4.08 -3.00 22.64
N ARG A 31 3.76 -4.29 22.56
CA ARG A 31 4.48 -5.33 23.31
C ARG A 31 5.91 -5.49 22.83
N VAL A 32 6.16 -5.42 21.52
CA VAL A 32 7.52 -5.40 21.00
C VAL A 32 8.32 -4.21 21.54
N LEU A 33 7.73 -3.01 21.57
CA LEU A 33 8.39 -1.83 22.12
C LEU A 33 8.66 -1.96 23.62
N TYR A 34 7.75 -2.54 24.38
CA TYR A 34 7.92 -2.78 25.80
C TYR A 34 9.07 -3.76 26.08
N TYR A 35 9.07 -4.93 25.45
CA TYR A 35 10.13 -5.93 25.69
C TYR A 35 11.50 -5.52 25.16
N THR A 36 11.55 -4.62 24.20
CA THR A 36 12.81 -4.03 23.72
C THR A 36 13.26 -2.84 24.57
N GLY A 37 12.52 -2.50 25.65
CA GLY A 37 12.87 -1.42 26.58
C GLY A 37 12.70 -0.01 26.00
N ARG A 38 11.98 0.14 24.89
CA ARG A 38 11.71 1.45 24.28
C ARG A 38 10.63 2.22 25.03
N ILE A 39 9.65 1.53 25.56
CA ILE A 39 8.63 2.09 26.43
C ILE A 39 8.71 1.43 27.81
N HIS A 40 8.39 2.17 28.85
CA HIS A 40 8.46 1.70 30.24
C HIS A 40 7.11 1.25 30.80
N LYS A 41 6.04 1.47 30.04
CA LYS A 41 4.69 1.08 30.40
C LYS A 41 3.96 0.66 29.12
N ILE A 42 3.26 -0.45 29.22
CA ILE A 42 2.42 -0.97 28.16
C ILE A 42 1.27 0.02 27.88
N GLY A 43 1.15 0.51 26.66
CA GLY A 43 0.01 1.30 26.19
C GLY A 43 -1.10 0.38 25.71
N GLU A 44 -2.33 0.60 26.21
CA GLU A 44 -3.50 -0.09 25.70
C GLU A 44 -4.17 0.75 24.60
N THR A 45 -4.44 0.13 23.46
CA THR A 45 -5.07 0.79 22.31
C THR A 45 -6.46 1.34 22.63
N HIS A 46 -7.23 0.61 23.42
CA HIS A 46 -8.59 1.03 23.84
C HIS A 46 -8.60 2.28 24.72
N ASP A 47 -7.50 2.56 25.40
CA ASP A 47 -7.34 3.75 26.23
C ASP A 47 -6.71 4.94 25.48
N GLY A 48 -6.42 4.79 24.18
CA GLY A 48 -5.71 5.80 23.38
C GLY A 48 -4.27 6.05 23.83
N ALA A 49 -3.66 5.08 24.53
CA ALA A 49 -2.34 5.20 25.15
C ALA A 49 -1.22 4.60 24.28
N SER A 50 -1.51 4.16 23.05
CA SER A 50 -0.51 3.63 22.12
C SER A 50 0.53 4.68 21.74
N GLN A 51 1.81 4.29 21.75
CA GLN A 51 2.92 5.16 21.37
C GLN A 51 3.08 5.25 19.85
N MET A 52 2.67 4.21 19.11
CA MET A 52 2.80 4.19 17.65
C MET A 52 1.68 4.99 16.97
N ASP A 53 0.49 5.01 17.56
CA ASP A 53 -0.63 5.83 17.09
C ASP A 53 -0.47 7.24 17.69
N PHE A 54 0.26 8.12 16.99
CA PHE A 54 0.62 9.44 17.51
C PHE A 54 -0.40 10.53 17.16
N MET A 55 -1.22 10.33 16.12
CA MET A 55 -2.27 11.26 15.72
C MET A 55 -3.47 11.18 16.67
N ASP A 56 -4.14 12.31 16.88
CA ASP A 56 -5.37 12.33 17.68
C ASP A 56 -6.48 11.49 17.04
N GLU A 57 -6.56 11.50 15.70
CA GLU A 57 -7.50 10.71 14.91
C GLU A 57 -7.27 9.20 15.06
N GLU A 58 -6.01 8.76 15.16
CA GLU A 58 -5.66 7.37 15.42
C GLU A 58 -6.10 6.92 16.81
N LYS A 59 -5.83 7.74 17.82
CA LYS A 59 -6.21 7.47 19.22
C LYS A 59 -7.70 7.46 19.43
N GLU A 60 -8.43 8.41 18.83
CA GLU A 60 -9.89 8.50 18.94
C GLU A 60 -10.61 7.35 18.25
N ARG A 61 -10.06 6.86 17.15
CA ARG A 61 -10.67 5.79 16.32
C ARG A 61 -10.15 4.40 16.65
N GLY A 62 -9.01 4.30 17.35
CA GLY A 62 -8.33 3.04 17.65
C GLY A 62 -7.74 2.35 16.42
N ILE A 63 -7.38 3.11 15.38
CA ILE A 63 -6.83 2.58 14.12
C ILE A 63 -5.55 3.32 13.74
N THR A 64 -4.59 2.61 13.17
CA THR A 64 -3.40 3.22 12.57
C THR A 64 -3.77 3.82 11.21
N ILE A 65 -3.46 5.09 11.00
CA ILE A 65 -3.74 5.86 9.77
C ILE A 65 -2.44 6.05 8.98
N GLN A 66 -1.38 6.48 9.66
CA GLN A 66 -0.06 6.68 9.07
C GLN A 66 0.93 5.65 9.58
N SER A 67 1.80 5.17 8.70
CA SER A 67 2.90 4.30 9.14
C SER A 67 3.83 5.05 10.07
N ALA A 68 4.14 4.44 11.20
CA ALA A 68 5.10 4.95 12.17
C ALA A 68 6.38 4.12 12.13
N ALA A 69 7.53 4.80 12.14
CA ALA A 69 8.83 4.15 12.17
C ALA A 69 9.45 4.26 13.56
N THR A 70 9.95 3.17 14.07
CA THR A 70 10.71 3.15 15.32
C THR A 70 11.91 2.21 15.22
N THR A 71 12.89 2.41 16.09
CA THR A 71 14.05 1.53 16.16
C THR A 71 14.16 0.95 17.56
N ALA A 72 14.28 -0.35 17.62
CA ALA A 72 14.44 -1.13 18.84
C ALA A 72 15.75 -1.95 18.81
N GLU A 73 16.14 -2.45 19.98
CA GLU A 73 17.25 -3.39 20.10
C GLU A 73 16.73 -4.69 20.73
N TRP A 74 17.03 -5.82 20.08
CA TRP A 74 16.67 -7.14 20.58
C TRP A 74 17.86 -8.09 20.50
N LYS A 75 18.30 -8.64 21.63
CA LYS A 75 19.43 -9.59 21.73
C LYS A 75 20.69 -9.18 20.94
N GLY A 76 21.02 -7.87 20.96
CA GLY A 76 22.16 -7.29 20.25
C GLY A 76 21.97 -7.12 18.74
N TYR A 77 20.74 -7.17 18.26
CA TYR A 77 20.32 -6.79 16.90
C TYR A 77 19.58 -5.47 16.94
N ARG A 78 19.81 -4.67 15.91
CA ARG A 78 18.99 -3.47 15.64
C ARG A 78 17.79 -3.87 14.81
N VAL A 79 16.61 -3.58 15.29
CA VAL A 79 15.36 -3.84 14.60
C VAL A 79 14.66 -2.51 14.32
N ASN A 80 14.60 -2.13 13.07
CA ASN A 80 13.78 -1.01 12.61
C ASN A 80 12.39 -1.56 12.29
N ILE A 81 11.37 -0.99 12.89
CA ILE A 81 9.99 -1.44 12.78
C ILE A 81 9.18 -0.36 12.11
N ILE A 82 8.45 -0.70 11.06
CA ILE A 82 7.44 0.15 10.45
C ILE A 82 6.08 -0.48 10.76
N ASP A 83 5.28 0.24 11.55
CA ASP A 83 3.89 -0.12 11.80
C ASP A 83 3.03 0.44 10.68
N THR A 84 2.30 -0.41 9.96
CA THR A 84 1.53 -0.02 8.77
C THR A 84 0.04 0.06 9.07
N PRO A 85 -0.75 0.90 8.36
CA PRO A 85 -2.20 0.88 8.48
C PRO A 85 -2.81 -0.48 8.12
N GLY A 86 -3.96 -0.80 8.72
CA GLY A 86 -4.72 -2.02 8.40
C GLY A 86 -5.94 -1.78 7.49
N HIS A 87 -6.28 -0.52 7.18
CA HIS A 87 -7.48 -0.17 6.40
C HIS A 87 -7.17 -0.05 4.91
N VAL A 88 -8.12 -0.47 4.08
CA VAL A 88 -8.00 -0.41 2.60
C VAL A 88 -7.85 1.00 2.06
N ASP A 89 -8.43 2.00 2.71
CA ASP A 89 -8.30 3.41 2.32
C ASP A 89 -6.83 3.90 2.38
N PHE A 90 -5.97 3.19 3.12
CA PHE A 90 -4.56 3.50 3.29
C PHE A 90 -3.62 2.48 2.62
N THR A 91 -4.10 1.78 1.61
CA THR A 91 -3.33 0.76 0.87
C THR A 91 -1.99 1.31 0.34
N ALA A 92 -1.99 2.53 -0.17
CA ALA A 92 -0.75 3.18 -0.64
C ALA A 92 0.27 3.44 0.48
N GLU A 93 -0.18 3.68 1.72
CA GLU A 93 0.70 3.79 2.88
C GLU A 93 1.36 2.44 3.20
N VAL A 94 0.60 1.34 3.03
CA VAL A 94 1.12 -0.03 3.17
C VAL A 94 2.15 -0.32 2.07
N GLU A 95 1.83 -0.05 0.81
CA GLU A 95 2.70 -0.32 -0.34
C GLU A 95 4.03 0.43 -0.24
N ARG A 96 4.00 1.73 0.05
CA ARG A 96 5.24 2.50 0.22
C ARG A 96 6.09 2.03 1.40
N SER A 97 5.46 1.50 2.43
CA SER A 97 6.16 0.90 3.56
C SER A 97 6.78 -0.45 3.20
N LEU A 98 6.01 -1.33 2.54
CA LEU A 98 6.51 -2.64 2.09
C LEU A 98 7.70 -2.52 1.13
N ARG A 99 7.73 -1.49 0.31
CA ARG A 99 8.81 -1.21 -0.66
C ARG A 99 10.18 -1.05 0.00
N VAL A 100 10.23 -0.62 1.26
CA VAL A 100 11.46 -0.31 1.98
C VAL A 100 11.79 -1.32 3.08
N LEU A 101 10.95 -2.33 3.25
CA LEU A 101 11.14 -3.40 4.22
C LEU A 101 12.00 -4.54 3.67
N ASP A 102 12.76 -5.16 4.55
CA ASP A 102 13.52 -6.37 4.24
C ASP A 102 12.75 -7.63 4.65
N GLY A 103 11.86 -7.53 5.63
CA GLY A 103 11.02 -8.63 6.10
C GLY A 103 9.72 -8.15 6.73
N GLY A 104 8.80 -9.06 7.01
CA GLY A 104 7.49 -8.74 7.58
C GLY A 104 7.01 -9.71 8.66
N ILE A 105 6.15 -9.19 9.52
CA ILE A 105 5.34 -9.99 10.45
C ILE A 105 3.87 -9.82 10.03
N VAL A 106 3.23 -10.91 9.69
CA VAL A 106 1.78 -10.93 9.41
C VAL A 106 1.07 -11.37 10.68
N VAL A 107 0.34 -10.44 11.30
CA VAL A 107 -0.45 -10.72 12.51
C VAL A 107 -1.86 -11.11 12.10
N MET A 108 -2.32 -12.25 12.59
CA MET A 108 -3.65 -12.81 12.30
C MET A 108 -4.44 -13.03 13.58
N ASP A 109 -5.75 -12.88 13.52
CA ASP A 109 -6.66 -13.26 14.62
C ASP A 109 -6.84 -14.78 14.63
N GLY A 110 -6.56 -15.44 15.75
CA GLY A 110 -6.65 -16.89 15.89
C GLY A 110 -8.07 -17.44 15.78
N GLU A 111 -9.10 -16.61 15.96
CA GLU A 111 -10.51 -16.97 15.72
C GLU A 111 -10.88 -16.76 14.24
N ALA A 112 -10.39 -15.69 13.64
CA ALA A 112 -10.78 -15.26 12.29
C ALA A 112 -9.95 -15.89 11.16
N GLY A 113 -8.71 -16.34 11.42
CA GLY A 113 -7.80 -16.87 10.40
C GLY A 113 -7.50 -15.84 9.29
N VAL A 114 -7.45 -16.28 8.03
CA VAL A 114 -7.26 -15.38 6.88
C VAL A 114 -8.53 -14.61 6.60
N GLU A 115 -8.41 -13.29 6.56
CA GLU A 115 -9.48 -12.33 6.28
C GLU A 115 -9.16 -11.57 4.97
N PRO A 116 -10.12 -10.89 4.33
CA PRO A 116 -9.92 -10.28 3.01
C PRO A 116 -8.73 -9.33 2.93
N GLN A 117 -8.50 -8.53 3.98
CA GLN A 117 -7.33 -7.64 4.00
C GLN A 117 -6.03 -8.41 4.20
N THR A 118 -6.06 -9.55 4.90
CA THR A 118 -4.90 -10.44 4.98
C THR A 118 -4.48 -10.90 3.59
N GLU A 119 -5.44 -11.26 2.73
CA GLU A 119 -5.16 -11.66 1.34
C GLU A 119 -4.51 -10.51 0.56
N THR A 120 -5.05 -9.29 0.67
CA THR A 120 -4.51 -8.11 -0.01
C THR A 120 -3.08 -7.82 0.43
N VAL A 121 -2.83 -7.74 1.73
CA VAL A 121 -1.49 -7.45 2.26
C VAL A 121 -0.52 -8.59 1.96
N TRP A 122 -0.98 -9.83 2.01
CA TRP A 122 -0.17 -10.99 1.64
C TRP A 122 0.30 -10.95 0.20
N ARG A 123 -0.60 -10.61 -0.73
CA ARG A 123 -0.28 -10.41 -2.14
C ARG A 123 0.74 -9.28 -2.31
N GLN A 124 0.51 -8.12 -1.71
CA GLN A 124 1.45 -7.00 -1.74
C GLN A 124 2.84 -7.39 -1.20
N CYS A 125 2.92 -8.10 -0.08
CA CYS A 125 4.21 -8.64 0.40
C CYS A 125 4.88 -9.55 -0.62
N SER A 126 4.10 -10.33 -1.38
CA SER A 126 4.63 -11.22 -2.43
C SER A 126 5.11 -10.43 -3.65
N ASP A 127 4.37 -9.42 -4.07
CA ASP A 127 4.73 -8.54 -5.19
C ASP A 127 6.06 -7.82 -4.93
N PHE A 128 6.29 -7.38 -3.69
CA PHE A 128 7.56 -6.76 -3.26
C PHE A 128 8.62 -7.77 -2.81
N ASN A 129 8.37 -9.08 -2.94
CA ASN A 129 9.28 -10.15 -2.51
C ASN A 129 9.73 -10.02 -1.04
N VAL A 130 8.82 -9.65 -0.15
CA VAL A 130 9.10 -9.49 1.28
C VAL A 130 9.00 -10.84 2.00
N PRO A 131 10.11 -11.42 2.50
CA PRO A 131 10.09 -12.58 3.39
C PRO A 131 9.32 -12.27 4.67
N ARG A 132 8.54 -13.22 5.16
CA ARG A 132 7.67 -12.97 6.29
C ARG A 132 7.47 -14.16 7.21
N ILE A 133 7.22 -13.87 8.47
CA ILE A 133 6.73 -14.81 9.46
C ILE A 133 5.27 -14.48 9.79
N VAL A 134 4.54 -15.45 10.26
CA VAL A 134 3.13 -15.30 10.66
C VAL A 134 3.03 -15.38 12.16
N PHE A 135 2.26 -14.50 12.78
CA PHE A 135 1.93 -14.52 14.19
C PHE A 135 0.41 -14.65 14.37
N ILE A 136 -0.04 -15.84 14.75
CA ILE A 136 -1.43 -16.10 15.09
C ILE A 136 -1.66 -15.59 16.50
N ASN A 137 -2.27 -14.44 16.59
CA ASN A 137 -2.54 -13.66 17.79
C ASN A 137 -3.91 -14.01 18.39
N LYS A 138 -4.17 -13.52 19.59
CA LYS A 138 -5.44 -13.70 20.31
C LYS A 138 -5.80 -15.16 20.60
N MET A 139 -4.80 -16.00 20.85
CA MET A 139 -5.01 -17.39 21.23
C MET A 139 -5.79 -17.55 22.56
N ASP A 140 -5.94 -16.45 23.31
CA ASP A 140 -6.75 -16.35 24.54
C ASP A 140 -8.23 -16.06 24.28
N LYS A 141 -8.62 -15.77 23.04
CA LYS A 141 -9.99 -15.42 22.65
C LYS A 141 -10.85 -16.68 22.49
N MET A 142 -12.13 -16.61 22.89
CA MET A 142 -13.10 -17.67 22.65
C MET A 142 -13.19 -17.96 21.13
N GLY A 143 -13.13 -19.22 20.75
CA GLY A 143 -13.13 -19.64 19.35
C GLY A 143 -11.76 -19.69 18.68
N ALA A 144 -10.69 -19.24 19.36
CA ALA A 144 -9.34 -19.27 18.79
C ALA A 144 -8.89 -20.71 18.49
N ASN A 145 -8.49 -20.95 17.25
CA ASN A 145 -8.05 -22.26 16.76
C ASN A 145 -6.82 -22.14 15.87
N PHE A 146 -5.66 -22.50 16.42
CA PHE A 146 -4.38 -22.39 15.74
C PHE A 146 -4.30 -23.25 14.48
N ASP A 147 -4.66 -24.53 14.58
CA ASP A 147 -4.53 -25.48 13.47
C ASP A 147 -5.44 -25.08 12.29
N TRP A 148 -6.65 -24.61 12.60
CA TRP A 148 -7.57 -24.07 11.60
C TRP A 148 -7.03 -22.77 10.96
N SER A 149 -6.51 -21.85 11.77
CA SER A 149 -5.92 -20.62 11.25
C SER A 149 -4.76 -20.90 10.29
N VAL A 150 -3.88 -21.87 10.62
CA VAL A 150 -2.82 -22.33 9.71
C VAL A 150 -3.40 -22.91 8.42
N GLN A 151 -4.47 -23.69 8.53
CA GLN A 151 -5.12 -24.27 7.37
C GLN A 151 -5.70 -23.19 6.43
N THR A 152 -6.29 -22.13 6.98
CA THR A 152 -6.80 -21.02 6.16
C THR A 152 -5.69 -20.32 5.34
N ILE A 153 -4.45 -20.26 5.86
CA ILE A 153 -3.31 -19.72 5.10
C ILE A 153 -3.01 -20.61 3.88
N LYS A 154 -3.02 -21.93 4.09
CA LYS A 154 -2.76 -22.90 3.01
C LYS A 154 -3.87 -22.86 1.95
N ASP A 155 -5.11 -22.81 2.37
CA ASP A 155 -6.27 -22.90 1.48
C ASP A 155 -6.55 -21.58 0.74
N ARG A 156 -6.47 -20.44 1.41
CA ARG A 156 -6.85 -19.14 0.83
C ARG A 156 -5.68 -18.37 0.23
N LEU A 157 -4.48 -18.50 0.83
CA LEU A 157 -3.29 -17.80 0.33
C LEU A 157 -2.39 -18.70 -0.51
N HIS A 158 -2.69 -20.01 -0.60
CA HIS A 158 -1.89 -21.03 -1.28
C HIS A 158 -0.41 -20.99 -0.86
N ALA A 159 -0.18 -20.71 0.43
CA ALA A 159 1.14 -20.47 0.99
C ALA A 159 1.59 -21.69 1.83
N ASN A 160 2.88 -22.03 1.74
CA ASN A 160 3.50 -23.07 2.56
C ASN A 160 3.73 -22.53 3.98
N ALA A 161 2.65 -22.44 4.76
CA ALA A 161 2.67 -22.02 6.16
C ALA A 161 3.03 -23.24 7.03
N VAL A 162 4.14 -23.15 7.76
CA VAL A 162 4.67 -24.23 8.58
C VAL A 162 4.75 -23.79 10.03
N PRO A 163 3.99 -24.42 10.94
CA PRO A 163 4.11 -24.16 12.37
C PRO A 163 5.52 -24.44 12.87
N VAL A 164 6.11 -23.48 13.56
CA VAL A 164 7.36 -23.66 14.32
C VAL A 164 7.07 -23.73 15.82
N GLN A 165 5.81 -23.60 16.18
CA GLN A 165 5.29 -23.69 17.55
C GLN A 165 3.93 -24.38 17.57
N VAL A 166 3.59 -24.94 18.72
CA VAL A 166 2.26 -25.45 19.05
C VAL A 166 1.78 -24.78 20.33
N PRO A 167 0.57 -24.20 20.37
CA PRO A 167 0.04 -23.59 21.60
C PRO A 167 -0.22 -24.64 22.68
N VAL A 168 0.03 -24.26 23.92
CA VAL A 168 -0.35 -25.01 25.13
C VAL A 168 -1.60 -24.37 25.70
N GLY A 169 -2.70 -25.10 25.68
CA GLY A 169 -4.03 -24.58 25.97
C GLY A 169 -4.62 -23.76 24.82
N ALA A 170 -5.83 -23.32 24.99
CA ALA A 170 -6.57 -22.46 24.08
C ALA A 170 -7.55 -21.60 24.86
N GLU A 171 -7.98 -20.48 24.29
CA GLU A 171 -8.92 -19.56 24.93
C GLU A 171 -8.43 -19.11 26.33
N SER A 172 -9.30 -19.20 27.36
CA SER A 172 -8.94 -18.85 28.74
C SER A 172 -7.78 -19.68 29.31
N ASP A 173 -7.56 -20.88 28.77
CA ASP A 173 -6.57 -21.84 29.24
C ASP A 173 -5.26 -21.77 28.44
N PHE A 174 -5.09 -20.75 27.59
CA PHE A 174 -3.84 -20.50 26.86
C PHE A 174 -2.72 -20.12 27.83
N GLU A 175 -1.79 -21.04 28.07
CA GLU A 175 -0.70 -20.90 29.04
C GLU A 175 0.64 -20.53 28.38
N GLY A 176 0.86 -20.97 27.13
CA GLY A 176 2.16 -20.77 26.48
C GLY A 176 2.27 -21.50 25.15
N VAL A 177 3.49 -21.81 24.76
CA VAL A 177 3.80 -22.46 23.47
C VAL A 177 4.88 -23.53 23.63
N ILE A 178 4.81 -24.54 22.76
CA ILE A 178 5.89 -25.51 22.56
C ILE A 178 6.67 -25.06 21.33
N ASP A 179 7.96 -24.86 21.48
CA ASP A 179 8.87 -24.62 20.39
C ASP A 179 9.24 -25.96 19.74
N LEU A 180 8.93 -26.10 18.46
CA LEU A 180 9.15 -27.35 17.72
C LEU A 180 10.59 -27.56 17.30
N VAL A 181 11.41 -26.51 17.27
CA VAL A 181 12.84 -26.63 16.94
C VAL A 181 13.62 -27.17 18.12
N THR A 182 13.40 -26.61 19.32
CA THR A 182 14.10 -26.99 20.54
C THR A 182 13.40 -28.12 21.31
N MET A 183 12.17 -28.46 20.96
CA MET A 183 11.30 -29.42 21.64
C MET A 183 11.16 -29.16 23.14
N LYS A 184 10.91 -27.88 23.49
CA LYS A 184 10.66 -27.42 24.85
C LYS A 184 9.37 -26.64 24.94
N ALA A 185 8.72 -26.68 26.10
CA ALA A 185 7.55 -25.85 26.38
C ALA A 185 7.94 -24.58 27.14
N TYR A 186 7.37 -23.47 26.75
CA TYR A 186 7.54 -22.14 27.32
C TYR A 186 6.21 -21.70 27.93
N LEU A 187 6.11 -21.76 29.23
CA LEU A 187 4.89 -21.46 29.98
C LEU A 187 5.06 -20.10 30.65
N TYR A 188 4.11 -19.20 30.40
CA TYR A 188 4.16 -17.82 30.87
C TYR A 188 3.50 -17.68 32.25
N ASP A 189 4.14 -16.90 33.14
CA ASP A 189 3.63 -16.57 34.47
C ASP A 189 2.54 -15.48 34.36
N GLU A 190 1.36 -15.71 34.90
CA GLU A 190 0.21 -14.80 34.79
C GLU A 190 0.44 -13.43 35.49
N ASP A 191 1.28 -13.41 36.51
CA ASP A 191 1.42 -12.25 37.40
C ASP A 191 2.51 -11.23 36.99
N LYS A 192 3.22 -11.43 35.84
CA LYS A 192 4.44 -10.65 35.52
C LYS A 192 4.50 -10.03 34.13
N GLU A 193 3.39 -9.60 33.60
CA GLU A 193 3.34 -8.89 32.30
C GLU A 193 4.14 -9.60 31.17
N GLY A 194 4.26 -10.95 31.23
CA GLY A 194 4.97 -11.76 30.25
C GLY A 194 6.50 -11.65 30.29
N GLU A 195 7.09 -10.96 31.26
CA GLU A 195 8.56 -10.81 31.39
C GLU A 195 9.28 -12.11 31.74
N ASN A 196 8.56 -13.05 32.35
CA ASN A 196 9.12 -14.32 32.79
C ASN A 196 8.29 -15.49 32.25
N TRP A 197 8.97 -16.55 31.91
CA TRP A 197 8.40 -17.84 31.56
C TRP A 197 9.29 -18.97 32.05
N ASP A 198 8.69 -20.09 32.30
CA ASP A 198 9.39 -21.32 32.63
C ASP A 198 9.64 -22.12 31.35
N VAL A 199 10.90 -22.57 31.17
CA VAL A 199 11.26 -23.51 30.11
C VAL A 199 11.22 -24.92 30.72
N VAL A 200 10.25 -25.71 30.30
CA VAL A 200 10.01 -27.04 30.85
C VAL A 200 9.99 -28.10 29.76
N ASP A 201 10.06 -29.36 30.16
CA ASP A 201 9.81 -30.45 29.23
C ASP A 201 8.36 -30.43 28.78
N ILE A 202 8.11 -30.91 27.55
CA ILE A 202 6.78 -30.91 26.96
C ILE A 202 5.81 -31.68 27.87
N PRO A 203 4.66 -31.08 28.28
CA PRO A 203 3.64 -31.75 29.10
C PRO A 203 3.18 -33.04 28.42
N ALA A 204 2.90 -34.08 29.25
CA ALA A 204 2.59 -35.42 28.76
C ALA A 204 1.46 -35.46 27.72
N ASP A 205 0.44 -34.61 27.92
CA ASP A 205 -0.74 -34.54 27.03
C ASP A 205 -0.43 -33.93 25.67
N TYR A 206 0.72 -33.26 25.51
CA TYR A 206 1.16 -32.61 24.29
C TYR A 206 2.29 -33.33 23.58
N GLN A 207 2.91 -34.36 24.20
CA GLN A 207 4.09 -35.02 23.64
C GLN A 207 3.85 -35.61 22.25
N GLU A 208 2.75 -36.33 22.04
CA GLU A 208 2.42 -36.92 20.75
C GLU A 208 2.15 -35.84 19.69
N LYS A 209 1.37 -34.81 20.02
CA LYS A 209 1.08 -33.68 19.12
C LYS A 209 2.34 -32.91 18.74
N ALA A 210 3.19 -32.64 19.72
CA ALA A 210 4.44 -31.90 19.48
C ALA A 210 5.44 -32.71 18.64
N GLN A 211 5.55 -34.02 18.89
CA GLN A 211 6.42 -34.89 18.08
C GLN A 211 5.94 -34.96 16.64
N GLN A 212 4.63 -35.18 16.41
CA GLN A 212 4.07 -35.18 15.05
C GLN A 212 4.30 -33.83 14.35
N ALA A 213 4.03 -32.71 15.02
CA ALA A 213 4.23 -31.37 14.46
C ALA A 213 5.71 -31.07 14.18
N HIS A 214 6.65 -31.59 15.02
CA HIS A 214 8.07 -31.50 14.76
C HIS A 214 8.45 -32.27 13.49
N ASP A 215 8.00 -33.52 13.37
CA ASP A 215 8.29 -34.35 12.20
C ASP A 215 7.71 -33.74 10.92
N ASP A 216 6.47 -33.23 10.95
CA ASP A 216 5.83 -32.52 9.84
C ASP A 216 6.62 -31.23 9.47
N MET A 217 7.12 -30.49 10.46
CA MET A 217 7.96 -29.31 10.22
C MET A 217 9.29 -29.69 9.55
N VAL A 218 9.96 -30.72 10.04
CA VAL A 218 11.24 -31.18 9.46
C VAL A 218 11.05 -31.68 8.04
N GLU A 219 9.98 -32.42 7.76
CA GLU A 219 9.62 -32.85 6.40
C GLU A 219 9.36 -31.65 5.49
N ALA A 220 8.56 -30.68 5.95
CA ALA A 220 8.26 -29.45 5.18
C ALA A 220 9.53 -28.61 4.89
N VAL A 221 10.50 -28.58 5.80
CA VAL A 221 11.79 -27.92 5.57
C VAL A 221 12.62 -28.72 4.56
N ALA A 222 12.66 -30.04 4.70
CA ALA A 222 13.39 -30.91 3.77
C ALA A 222 12.85 -30.78 2.33
N ASP A 223 11.54 -30.65 2.15
CA ASP A 223 10.91 -30.50 0.82
C ASP A 223 11.37 -29.24 0.05
N VAL A 224 11.85 -28.23 0.75
CA VAL A 224 12.24 -26.94 0.15
C VAL A 224 13.71 -26.55 0.36
N ASP A 225 14.48 -27.36 1.09
CA ASP A 225 15.89 -27.11 1.40
C ASP A 225 16.76 -28.30 1.10
N ASP A 226 17.63 -28.19 0.11
CA ASP A 226 18.46 -29.30 -0.38
C ASP A 226 19.43 -29.87 0.69
N GLU A 227 19.93 -29.04 1.61
CA GLU A 227 20.88 -29.50 2.65
C GLU A 227 20.16 -30.34 3.71
N VAL A 228 18.95 -29.90 4.11
CA VAL A 228 18.12 -30.65 5.05
C VAL A 228 17.57 -31.91 4.38
N MET A 229 17.16 -31.85 3.11
CA MET A 229 16.71 -33.00 2.31
C MET A 229 17.78 -34.08 2.24
N ALA A 230 19.04 -33.73 1.99
CA ALA A 230 20.13 -34.70 1.92
C ALA A 230 20.25 -35.48 3.22
N LYS A 231 20.30 -34.83 4.37
CA LYS A 231 20.36 -35.46 5.70
C LYS A 231 19.13 -36.32 6.00
N PHE A 232 17.94 -35.80 5.65
CA PHE A 232 16.68 -36.50 5.85
C PHE A 232 16.62 -37.82 5.09
N LEU A 233 17.04 -37.84 3.83
CA LEU A 233 17.07 -39.06 2.99
C LEU A 233 18.13 -40.05 3.42
N GLU A 234 19.28 -39.59 3.94
CA GLU A 234 20.36 -40.44 4.43
C GLU A 234 20.08 -40.99 5.84
N GLY A 235 19.02 -40.52 6.50
CA GLY A 235 18.64 -40.91 7.86
C GLY A 235 19.63 -40.39 8.91
N GLU A 236 20.34 -39.30 8.59
CA GLU A 236 21.24 -38.63 9.53
C GLU A 236 20.44 -37.81 10.55
N GLU A 237 21.07 -37.57 11.71
CA GLU A 237 20.48 -36.67 12.73
C GLU A 237 20.49 -35.24 12.20
N ILE A 238 19.32 -34.61 12.14
CA ILE A 238 19.14 -33.20 11.77
C ILE A 238 19.18 -32.36 13.05
N SER A 239 20.22 -31.55 13.21
CA SER A 239 20.41 -30.73 14.41
C SER A 239 19.45 -29.52 14.43
N GLU A 240 19.28 -28.89 15.60
CA GLU A 240 18.54 -27.63 15.75
C GLU A 240 19.10 -26.54 14.83
N GLU A 241 20.44 -26.47 14.68
CA GLU A 241 21.09 -25.53 13.79
C GLU A 241 20.76 -25.80 12.31
N ASP A 242 20.71 -27.07 11.90
CA ASP A 242 20.31 -27.44 10.54
C ASP A 242 18.87 -27.04 10.24
N ILE A 243 17.96 -27.33 11.18
CA ILE A 243 16.54 -26.96 11.05
C ILE A 243 16.40 -25.43 10.94
N LYS A 244 17.03 -24.67 11.83
CA LYS A 244 17.00 -23.20 11.80
C LYS A 244 17.55 -22.64 10.50
N ALA A 245 18.68 -23.17 10.04
CA ALA A 245 19.30 -22.74 8.79
C ALA A 245 18.41 -23.05 7.58
N GLY A 246 17.78 -24.24 7.54
CA GLY A 246 16.84 -24.63 6.51
C GLY A 246 15.59 -23.75 6.49
N ILE A 247 14.94 -23.54 7.64
CA ILE A 247 13.80 -22.61 7.76
C ILE A 247 14.17 -21.21 7.26
N ARG A 248 15.36 -20.70 7.66
CA ARG A 248 15.83 -19.39 7.23
C ARG A 248 15.97 -19.31 5.71
N ARG A 249 16.70 -20.26 5.08
CA ARG A 249 16.88 -20.28 3.63
C ARG A 249 15.55 -20.35 2.89
N ALA A 250 14.65 -21.22 3.33
CA ALA A 250 13.31 -21.36 2.75
C ALA A 250 12.47 -20.09 2.90
N THR A 251 12.54 -19.42 4.06
CA THR A 251 11.83 -18.14 4.31
C THR A 251 12.38 -17.02 3.42
N LEU A 252 13.70 -16.87 3.30
CA LEU A 252 14.35 -15.87 2.46
C LEU A 252 14.00 -16.04 0.98
N ASN A 253 13.78 -17.29 0.55
CA ASN A 253 13.38 -17.62 -0.82
C ASN A 253 11.86 -17.62 -1.05
N LEU A 254 11.05 -17.23 -0.05
CA LEU A 254 9.58 -17.22 -0.11
C LEU A 254 8.96 -18.62 -0.38
N GLN A 255 9.67 -19.67 -0.02
CA GLN A 255 9.21 -21.07 -0.20
C GLN A 255 8.50 -21.60 1.03
N MET A 256 8.68 -20.94 2.19
CA MET A 256 8.10 -21.35 3.46
C MET A 256 7.83 -20.12 4.33
N PHE A 257 6.78 -20.18 5.14
CA PHE A 257 6.40 -19.12 6.06
C PHE A 257 6.24 -19.68 7.48
N PRO A 258 7.19 -19.41 8.37
CA PRO A 258 7.12 -19.87 9.76
C PRO A 258 5.94 -19.25 10.51
N VAL A 259 5.19 -20.10 11.23
CA VAL A 259 4.00 -19.67 11.96
C VAL A 259 4.22 -19.80 13.47
N TYR A 260 3.98 -18.68 14.16
CA TYR A 260 4.07 -18.51 15.60
C TYR A 260 2.66 -18.40 16.21
N ALA A 261 2.54 -18.74 17.48
CA ALA A 261 1.31 -18.58 18.25
C ALA A 261 1.50 -17.67 19.45
N GLY A 262 0.47 -16.89 19.81
CA GLY A 262 0.53 -16.09 21.02
C GLY A 262 -0.74 -15.27 21.29
N SER A 263 -0.65 -14.49 22.35
CA SER A 263 -1.62 -13.45 22.70
C SER A 263 -0.88 -12.20 23.12
N ALA A 264 -0.85 -11.20 22.25
CA ALA A 264 -0.25 -9.91 22.57
C ALA A 264 -0.97 -9.25 23.76
N TYR A 265 -2.30 -9.38 23.85
CA TYR A 265 -3.08 -8.84 24.96
C TYR A 265 -2.72 -9.49 26.31
N LYS A 266 -2.47 -10.78 26.33
CA LYS A 266 -2.05 -11.55 27.52
C LYS A 266 -0.53 -11.58 27.70
N ASN A 267 0.23 -10.86 26.88
CA ASN A 267 1.68 -10.77 26.98
C ASN A 267 2.41 -12.11 26.76
N LYS A 268 1.85 -13.02 25.94
CA LYS A 268 2.38 -14.38 25.72
C LYS A 268 2.82 -14.58 24.27
N GLY A 269 4.02 -15.09 24.03
CA GLY A 269 4.52 -15.49 22.70
C GLY A 269 5.21 -14.40 21.89
N VAL A 270 5.12 -13.12 22.23
CA VAL A 270 5.69 -12.01 21.44
C VAL A 270 7.22 -12.04 21.41
N GLN A 271 7.87 -12.39 22.51
CA GLN A 271 9.33 -12.47 22.60
C GLN A 271 9.90 -13.56 21.70
N MET A 272 9.22 -14.71 21.61
CA MET A 272 9.64 -15.81 20.74
C MET A 272 9.42 -15.47 19.26
N MET A 273 8.35 -14.73 18.95
CA MET A 273 8.17 -14.17 17.61
C MET A 273 9.33 -13.21 17.25
N MET A 274 9.79 -12.39 18.20
CA MET A 274 10.96 -11.51 18.00
C MET A 274 12.28 -12.31 17.83
N ASP A 275 12.42 -13.45 18.48
CA ASP A 275 13.51 -14.37 18.18
C ASP A 275 13.43 -14.88 16.74
N GLY A 276 12.24 -15.22 16.26
CA GLY A 276 12.01 -15.60 14.87
C GLY A 276 12.34 -14.50 13.86
N VAL A 277 12.11 -13.23 14.20
CA VAL A 277 12.57 -12.10 13.39
C VAL A 277 14.09 -12.12 13.19
N ILE A 278 14.84 -12.40 14.25
CA ILE A 278 16.30 -12.48 14.18
C ILE A 278 16.73 -13.72 13.40
N ASP A 279 16.12 -14.87 13.70
CA ASP A 279 16.54 -16.16 13.19
C ASP A 279 16.16 -16.35 11.70
N TYR A 280 15.01 -15.86 11.25
CA TYR A 280 14.44 -16.21 9.94
C TYR A 280 14.29 -15.05 8.95
N LEU A 281 14.23 -13.78 9.41
CA LEU A 281 14.11 -12.65 8.48
C LEU A 281 15.48 -12.09 8.06
N PRO A 282 15.59 -11.53 6.84
CA PRO A 282 16.86 -11.11 6.29
C PRO A 282 17.45 -9.88 6.96
N SER A 283 18.77 -9.77 6.90
CA SER A 283 19.49 -8.51 7.00
C SER A 283 19.52 -7.78 5.66
N PRO A 284 19.88 -6.49 5.61
CA PRO A 284 20.03 -5.77 4.34
C PRO A 284 21.05 -6.37 3.36
N LEU A 285 21.92 -7.27 3.82
CA LEU A 285 22.90 -7.98 2.97
C LEU A 285 22.30 -9.19 2.25
N GLU A 286 21.21 -9.75 2.77
CA GLU A 286 20.61 -11.00 2.29
C GLU A 286 19.39 -10.78 1.41
N VAL A 287 18.88 -9.55 1.34
CA VAL A 287 17.80 -9.20 0.43
C VAL A 287 18.27 -9.24 -1.02
N ARG A 288 17.37 -9.50 -1.95
CA ARG A 288 17.66 -9.41 -3.38
C ARG A 288 18.20 -8.02 -3.71
N PRO A 289 19.22 -7.92 -4.58
CA PRO A 289 19.74 -6.64 -5.01
C PRO A 289 18.63 -5.79 -5.65
N TYR A 290 18.64 -4.49 -5.36
CA TYR A 290 17.77 -3.57 -6.04
C TYR A 290 18.34 -3.22 -7.40
N MET A 291 17.47 -3.17 -8.41
CA MET A 291 17.84 -2.71 -9.73
C MET A 291 17.50 -1.23 -9.86
N ALA A 292 18.49 -0.43 -10.22
CA ALA A 292 18.30 0.99 -10.49
C ALA A 292 18.62 1.27 -11.96
N THR A 293 18.01 2.29 -12.52
CA THR A 293 18.19 2.69 -13.90
C THR A 293 19.13 3.91 -13.98
N ASP A 294 20.01 3.92 -14.95
CA ASP A 294 20.85 5.10 -15.26
C ASP A 294 19.94 6.18 -15.88
N PRO A 295 19.87 7.40 -15.32
CA PRO A 295 18.99 8.44 -15.87
C PRO A 295 19.37 8.91 -17.28
N GLU A 296 20.59 8.63 -17.74
CA GLU A 296 21.04 8.96 -19.11
C GLU A 296 20.82 7.82 -20.11
N ASP A 297 20.54 6.60 -19.63
CA ASP A 297 20.35 5.40 -20.45
C ASP A 297 19.34 4.45 -19.75
N GLU A 298 18.07 4.57 -20.13
CA GLU A 298 16.98 3.81 -19.52
C GLU A 298 17.13 2.28 -19.69
N ASP A 299 17.88 1.83 -20.68
CA ASP A 299 18.15 0.39 -20.89
C ASP A 299 19.26 -0.14 -19.97
N LYS A 300 20.04 0.78 -19.36
CA LYS A 300 21.15 0.41 -18.49
C LYS A 300 20.70 0.29 -17.05
N GLN A 301 20.59 -0.95 -16.59
CA GLN A 301 20.31 -1.25 -15.21
C GLN A 301 21.58 -1.44 -14.39
N VAL A 302 21.58 -0.95 -13.17
CA VAL A 302 22.65 -1.01 -12.19
C VAL A 302 22.19 -1.74 -10.94
N GLU A 303 22.88 -2.80 -10.59
CA GLU A 303 22.62 -3.53 -9.36
C GLU A 303 23.09 -2.74 -8.13
N ILE A 304 22.20 -2.56 -7.14
CA ILE A 304 22.50 -1.91 -5.86
C ILE A 304 22.46 -2.94 -4.75
N ARG A 305 23.58 -3.10 -4.05
CA ARG A 305 23.70 -3.90 -2.83
C ARG A 305 24.07 -3.02 -1.65
N ALA A 306 23.72 -3.47 -0.46
CA ALA A 306 24.09 -2.78 0.78
C ALA A 306 25.62 -2.76 0.96
N ASP A 307 26.21 -1.57 0.91
CA ASP A 307 27.63 -1.31 1.12
C ASP A 307 27.81 0.14 1.60
N ASP A 308 28.40 0.32 2.77
CA ASP A 308 28.66 1.65 3.35
C ASP A 308 29.68 2.47 2.55
N LYS A 309 30.51 1.82 1.73
CA LYS A 309 31.60 2.48 0.95
C LYS A 309 31.19 2.88 -0.47
N GLY A 310 30.08 2.36 -0.96
CA GLY A 310 29.58 2.67 -2.28
C GLY A 310 29.03 4.10 -2.39
N PRO A 311 28.79 4.60 -3.62
CA PRO A 311 28.09 5.86 -3.82
C PRO A 311 26.72 5.84 -3.16
N PHE A 312 26.33 6.97 -2.54
CA PHE A 312 25.06 7.06 -1.84
C PHE A 312 23.87 6.87 -2.77
N ALA A 313 22.93 6.02 -2.34
CA ALA A 313 21.64 5.82 -3.00
C ALA A 313 20.55 5.50 -1.95
N ALA A 314 19.48 6.26 -1.96
CA ALA A 314 18.34 6.12 -1.05
C ALA A 314 17.02 6.45 -1.74
N LEU A 315 15.93 5.92 -1.23
CA LEU A 315 14.58 6.19 -1.66
C LEU A 315 13.86 7.04 -0.60
N ALA A 316 13.25 8.15 -1.03
CA ALA A 316 12.34 8.92 -0.21
C ALA A 316 10.96 8.26 -0.26
N PHE A 317 10.59 7.53 0.80
CA PHE A 317 9.38 6.71 0.77
C PHE A 317 8.18 7.32 1.49
N LYS A 318 8.41 8.34 2.33
CA LYS A 318 7.34 9.03 3.06
C LYS A 318 7.70 10.48 3.32
N ILE A 319 6.72 11.36 3.15
CA ILE A 319 6.80 12.77 3.57
C ILE A 319 5.82 12.98 4.71
N MET A 320 6.23 13.75 5.71
CA MET A 320 5.38 14.15 6.83
C MET A 320 5.61 15.63 7.15
N THR A 321 4.55 16.35 7.46
CA THR A 321 4.64 17.73 7.93
C THR A 321 4.61 17.76 9.45
N ASP A 322 5.66 18.29 10.03
CA ASP A 322 5.78 18.46 11.48
C ASP A 322 5.62 19.94 11.84
N PRO A 323 4.80 20.28 12.86
CA PRO A 323 4.52 21.68 13.21
C PRO A 323 5.75 22.44 13.71
N TYR A 324 6.79 21.76 14.21
CA TYR A 324 7.98 22.38 14.81
C TYR A 324 9.19 22.45 13.88
N VAL A 325 9.41 21.41 13.09
CA VAL A 325 10.60 21.32 12.21
C VAL A 325 10.24 21.44 10.74
N GLY A 326 8.96 21.49 10.41
CA GLY A 326 8.46 21.57 9.05
C GLY A 326 8.46 20.21 8.36
N ARG A 327 9.01 20.13 7.16
CA ARG A 327 8.95 18.93 6.34
C ARG A 327 10.00 17.90 6.76
N LEU A 328 9.53 16.70 7.08
CA LEU A 328 10.31 15.49 7.31
C LEU A 328 10.22 14.60 6.07
N THR A 329 11.37 14.18 5.56
CA THR A 329 11.46 13.23 4.45
C THR A 329 12.07 11.94 4.97
N PHE A 330 11.29 10.86 5.04
CA PHE A 330 11.76 9.53 5.43
C PHE A 330 12.48 8.88 4.26
N ILE A 331 13.65 8.35 4.54
CA ILE A 331 14.51 7.72 3.54
C ILE A 331 14.91 6.30 3.96
N ARG A 332 14.96 5.42 2.98
CA ARG A 332 15.63 4.13 3.07
C ARG A 332 16.96 4.21 2.34
N VAL A 333 18.05 4.01 3.04
CA VAL A 333 19.38 4.01 2.44
C VAL A 333 19.70 2.60 1.92
N TYR A 334 19.89 2.47 0.62
CA TYR A 334 20.24 1.19 0.00
C TYR A 334 21.75 1.00 -0.14
N ARG A 335 22.51 2.07 -0.35
CA ARG A 335 23.97 2.02 -0.50
C ARG A 335 24.60 3.34 -0.04
N GLY A 336 25.84 3.23 0.44
CA GLY A 336 26.66 4.38 0.84
C GLY A 336 26.30 4.95 2.20
N THR A 337 26.82 6.13 2.49
CA THR A 337 26.62 6.89 3.70
C THR A 337 26.24 8.32 3.41
N LEU A 338 25.46 8.94 4.28
CA LEU A 338 25.06 10.34 4.14
C LEU A 338 25.23 11.06 5.47
N GLY A 339 26.03 12.11 5.48
CA GLY A 339 26.25 12.98 6.64
C GLY A 339 25.31 14.18 6.67
N ALA A 340 24.94 14.64 7.86
CA ALA A 340 24.18 15.87 8.02
C ALA A 340 24.95 17.07 7.43
N GLY A 341 24.23 17.97 6.75
CA GLY A 341 24.81 19.15 6.09
C GLY A 341 25.38 18.90 4.68
N SER A 342 25.44 17.66 4.20
CA SER A 342 25.93 17.31 2.87
C SER A 342 24.91 17.65 1.76
N TYR A 343 25.36 17.53 0.51
CA TYR A 343 24.53 17.69 -0.68
C TYR A 343 24.19 16.34 -1.29
N ILE A 344 22.98 16.22 -1.79
CA ILE A 344 22.49 15.06 -2.55
C ILE A 344 21.88 15.54 -3.87
N LEU A 345 21.78 14.65 -4.82
CA LEU A 345 20.98 14.81 -6.03
C LEU A 345 19.64 14.09 -5.85
N ASN A 346 18.54 14.79 -6.02
CA ASN A 346 17.26 14.19 -6.33
C ASN A 346 17.29 13.81 -7.80
N ALA A 347 17.60 12.54 -8.09
CA ALA A 347 17.83 12.07 -9.46
C ALA A 347 16.52 12.03 -10.27
N THR A 348 15.37 11.79 -9.63
CA THR A 348 14.06 11.79 -10.28
C THR A 348 13.70 13.17 -10.86
N LYS A 349 14.12 14.26 -10.20
CA LYS A 349 13.79 15.64 -10.58
C LYS A 349 14.99 16.43 -11.11
N ASP A 350 16.15 15.81 -11.17
CA ASP A 350 17.43 16.44 -11.51
C ASP A 350 17.69 17.74 -10.70
N LYS A 351 17.51 17.64 -9.38
CA LYS A 351 17.69 18.79 -8.48
C LYS A 351 18.66 18.46 -7.34
N ARG A 352 19.68 19.30 -7.20
CA ARG A 352 20.61 19.22 -6.08
C ARG A 352 19.99 19.87 -4.84
N GLU A 353 19.95 19.11 -3.73
CA GLU A 353 19.41 19.58 -2.46
C GLU A 353 20.42 19.42 -1.32
N ARG A 354 20.26 20.23 -0.28
CA ARG A 354 21.11 20.14 0.91
C ARG A 354 20.34 19.44 2.04
N VAL A 355 20.92 18.40 2.60
CA VAL A 355 20.44 17.76 3.81
C VAL A 355 20.74 18.68 5.00
N GLY A 356 19.72 19.15 5.68
CA GLY A 356 19.90 20.01 6.87
C GLY A 356 20.32 19.18 8.08
N ARG A 357 19.40 18.40 8.61
CA ARG A 357 19.60 17.50 9.75
C ARG A 357 19.14 16.09 9.37
N LEU A 358 19.76 15.11 10.03
CA LEU A 358 19.34 13.72 9.97
C LEU A 358 18.78 13.34 11.35
N VAL A 359 17.66 12.66 11.37
CA VAL A 359 16.99 12.23 12.59
C VAL A 359 16.59 10.77 12.51
N GLN A 360 16.77 10.07 13.59
CA GLN A 360 16.17 8.77 13.81
C GLN A 360 14.83 8.98 14.51
N MET A 361 13.80 8.36 13.99
CA MET A 361 12.46 8.47 14.54
C MET A 361 12.19 7.35 15.55
N HIS A 362 11.45 7.70 16.57
CA HIS A 362 10.92 6.78 17.57
C HIS A 362 9.46 7.19 17.79
N SER A 363 8.58 6.78 16.88
CA SER A 363 7.23 7.30 16.76
C SER A 363 7.23 8.83 16.53
N ASP A 364 6.74 9.63 17.49
CA ASP A 364 6.74 11.10 17.47
C ASP A 364 8.05 11.74 17.95
N GLN A 365 8.92 10.98 18.62
CA GLN A 365 10.18 11.48 19.15
C GLN A 365 11.30 11.43 18.11
N ARG A 366 12.15 12.45 18.12
CA ARG A 366 13.24 12.62 17.17
C ARG A 366 14.58 12.64 17.90
N GLN A 367 15.50 11.80 17.44
CA GLN A 367 16.89 11.80 17.88
C GLN A 367 17.78 12.26 16.72
N GLU A 368 18.47 13.38 16.87
CA GLU A 368 19.43 13.81 15.86
C GLU A 368 20.62 12.84 15.77
N ILE A 369 20.96 12.50 14.53
CA ILE A 369 22.09 11.62 14.21
C ILE A 369 23.02 12.33 13.22
N PRO A 370 24.35 12.14 13.34
CA PRO A 370 25.29 12.83 12.48
C PRO A 370 25.36 12.24 11.06
N GLU A 371 25.07 10.97 10.91
CA GLU A 371 25.27 10.20 9.68
C GLU A 371 24.31 9.01 9.63
N VAL A 372 23.90 8.63 8.44
CA VAL A 372 23.14 7.39 8.13
C VAL A 372 23.96 6.51 7.22
N PHE A 373 23.74 5.21 7.32
CA PHE A 373 24.49 4.16 6.63
C PHE A 373 23.59 3.32 5.75
N SER A 374 24.20 2.55 4.85
CA SER A 374 23.49 1.54 4.07
C SER A 374 22.59 0.66 4.95
N GLY A 375 21.38 0.36 4.52
CA GLY A 375 20.40 -0.42 5.30
C GLY A 375 19.63 0.37 6.37
N ASP A 376 19.96 1.63 6.63
CA ASP A 376 19.26 2.44 7.62
C ASP A 376 17.93 2.99 7.08
N ILE A 377 16.98 3.15 8.00
CA ILE A 377 15.75 3.94 7.84
C ILE A 377 15.88 5.15 8.75
N ALA A 378 15.76 6.35 8.20
CA ALA A 378 15.89 7.60 8.93
C ALA A 378 15.04 8.69 8.28
N ALA A 379 14.94 9.86 8.92
CA ALA A 379 14.31 11.02 8.31
C ALA A 379 15.31 12.17 8.12
N THR A 380 15.12 12.93 7.07
CA THR A 380 15.90 14.14 6.80
C THR A 380 15.03 15.37 6.92
N ILE A 381 15.62 16.47 7.40
CA ILE A 381 14.99 17.78 7.49
C ILE A 381 15.73 18.70 6.52
N GLY A 382 14.99 19.47 5.70
CA GLY A 382 15.55 20.49 4.84
C GLY A 382 15.45 20.23 3.34
N LEU A 383 14.96 19.06 2.92
CA LEU A 383 14.67 18.78 1.51
C LEU A 383 13.36 19.49 1.11
N LYS A 384 13.42 20.34 0.09
CA LYS A 384 12.30 21.19 -0.32
C LYS A 384 11.55 20.66 -1.54
N ASN A 385 12.27 20.03 -2.46
CA ASN A 385 11.71 19.58 -3.73
C ASN A 385 11.41 18.07 -3.76
N THR A 386 11.98 17.33 -2.81
CA THR A 386 11.82 15.87 -2.73
C THR A 386 10.39 15.50 -2.36
N THR A 387 9.79 14.56 -3.08
CA THR A 387 8.48 13.98 -2.83
C THR A 387 8.58 12.46 -2.59
N THR A 388 7.50 11.84 -2.19
CA THR A 388 7.44 10.38 -2.02
C THR A 388 7.72 9.69 -3.35
N GLY A 389 8.59 8.69 -3.35
CA GLY A 389 9.04 7.96 -4.53
C GLY A 389 10.31 8.52 -5.19
N ASP A 390 10.80 9.70 -4.77
CA ASP A 390 12.01 10.27 -5.36
C ASP A 390 13.28 9.50 -4.96
N SER A 391 14.18 9.35 -5.93
CA SER A 391 15.50 8.75 -5.76
C SER A 391 16.53 9.80 -5.36
N LEU A 392 17.20 9.56 -4.26
CA LEU A 392 18.21 10.44 -3.68
C LEU A 392 19.59 9.81 -3.81
N THR A 393 20.50 10.43 -4.54
CA THR A 393 21.79 9.82 -4.89
C THR A 393 22.96 10.77 -4.68
N ASP A 394 24.15 10.20 -4.80
CA ASP A 394 25.38 10.96 -4.93
C ASP A 394 25.32 11.78 -6.26
N PRO A 395 25.62 13.10 -6.21
CA PRO A 395 25.57 13.94 -7.42
C PRO A 395 26.45 13.46 -8.58
N ASP A 396 27.53 12.76 -8.29
CA ASP A 396 28.47 12.25 -9.30
C ASP A 396 28.09 10.86 -9.82
N HIS A 397 27.09 10.22 -9.20
CA HIS A 397 26.61 8.88 -9.54
C HIS A 397 25.08 8.83 -9.51
N PRO A 398 24.41 9.55 -10.43
CA PRO A 398 22.96 9.59 -10.49
C PRO A 398 22.39 8.21 -10.85
N LEU A 399 21.36 7.79 -10.13
CA LEU A 399 20.62 6.56 -10.37
C LEU A 399 19.15 6.79 -10.01
N ILE A 400 18.26 6.22 -10.80
CA ILE A 400 16.82 6.17 -10.49
C ILE A 400 16.50 4.78 -9.95
N LEU A 401 16.14 4.75 -8.68
CA LEU A 401 15.50 3.59 -8.07
C LEU A 401 14.10 3.47 -8.68
N GLU A 402 13.55 2.27 -8.69
CA GLU A 402 12.21 2.02 -9.22
C GLU A 402 11.20 3.06 -8.71
N SER A 403 10.41 3.64 -9.62
CA SER A 403 9.36 4.59 -9.28
C SER A 403 8.21 3.89 -8.55
N MET A 404 7.65 4.58 -7.54
CA MET A 404 6.41 4.12 -6.90
C MET A 404 5.24 4.58 -7.76
N GLU A 405 4.42 3.64 -8.19
CA GLU A 405 3.11 3.91 -8.79
C GLU A 405 2.05 3.88 -7.70
N PHE A 406 1.19 4.87 -7.69
CA PHE A 406 0.09 4.95 -6.72
C PHE A 406 -1.24 4.83 -7.44
N PRO A 407 -2.23 4.15 -6.83
CA PRO A 407 -3.55 4.04 -7.43
C PRO A 407 -4.24 5.41 -7.53
N GLU A 408 -5.00 5.59 -8.58
CA GLU A 408 -5.82 6.79 -8.76
C GLU A 408 -6.95 6.85 -7.74
N PRO A 409 -7.29 8.05 -7.25
CA PRO A 409 -8.42 8.24 -6.33
C PRO A 409 -9.74 7.78 -6.94
N VAL A 410 -10.59 7.13 -6.13
CA VAL A 410 -11.88 6.58 -6.59
C VAL A 410 -13.09 7.38 -6.13
N ILE A 411 -12.98 8.18 -5.06
CA ILE A 411 -14.05 9.06 -4.59
C ILE A 411 -13.63 10.52 -4.64
N GLN A 412 -14.60 11.40 -4.84
CA GLN A 412 -14.40 12.84 -4.88
C GLN A 412 -15.47 13.56 -4.07
N VAL A 413 -15.07 14.63 -3.40
CA VAL A 413 -15.97 15.55 -2.70
C VAL A 413 -15.60 17.00 -3.04
N SER A 414 -16.57 17.87 -3.13
CA SER A 414 -16.30 19.30 -3.19
C SER A 414 -16.06 19.86 -1.78
N ILE A 415 -15.10 20.76 -1.67
CA ILE A 415 -14.77 21.40 -0.40
C ILE A 415 -14.73 22.93 -0.59
N GLU A 416 -15.42 23.64 0.29
CA GLU A 416 -15.49 25.10 0.25
C GLU A 416 -15.15 25.66 1.64
N PRO A 417 -14.27 26.67 1.74
CA PRO A 417 -13.97 27.29 3.02
C PRO A 417 -15.17 28.09 3.50
N LYS A 418 -15.48 28.06 4.78
CA LYS A 418 -16.59 28.84 5.36
C LYS A 418 -16.42 30.35 5.20
N THR A 419 -15.17 30.82 5.13
CA THR A 419 -14.88 32.25 4.97
C THR A 419 -13.83 32.46 3.87
N LYS A 420 -13.88 33.62 3.19
CA LYS A 420 -12.86 34.01 2.20
C LYS A 420 -11.45 34.11 2.80
N ALA A 421 -11.32 34.40 4.08
CA ALA A 421 -10.04 34.48 4.77
C ALA A 421 -9.38 33.10 4.92
N ASP A 422 -10.18 32.03 4.95
CA ASP A 422 -9.69 30.66 5.09
C ASP A 422 -9.27 30.04 3.75
N GLN A 423 -9.58 30.67 2.60
CA GLN A 423 -9.22 30.15 1.28
C GLN A 423 -7.72 29.88 1.14
N ASN A 424 -6.88 30.83 1.54
CA ASN A 424 -5.42 30.66 1.42
C ASN A 424 -4.89 29.61 2.39
N LYS A 425 -5.47 29.52 3.59
CA LYS A 425 -5.11 28.48 4.57
C LYS A 425 -5.53 27.09 4.04
N MET A 426 -6.72 27.00 3.47
CA MET A 426 -7.22 25.76 2.87
C MET A 426 -6.30 25.29 1.74
N ASN A 427 -5.94 26.16 0.82
CA ASN A 427 -5.03 25.80 -0.27
C ASN A 427 -3.66 25.33 0.25
N THR A 428 -3.13 25.98 1.29
CA THR A 428 -1.88 25.59 1.92
C THR A 428 -2.00 24.23 2.62
N ALA A 429 -3.11 23.98 3.31
CA ALA A 429 -3.38 22.71 3.98
C ALA A 429 -3.51 21.58 2.96
N LEU A 430 -4.32 21.78 1.90
CA LEU A 430 -4.52 20.80 0.84
C LEU A 430 -3.20 20.45 0.13
N GLN A 431 -2.38 21.47 -0.18
CA GLN A 431 -1.07 21.25 -0.79
C GLN A 431 -0.18 20.35 0.11
N LYS A 432 -0.08 20.67 1.40
CA LYS A 432 0.74 19.89 2.33
C LYS A 432 0.23 18.46 2.49
N LEU A 433 -1.07 18.28 2.60
CA LEU A 433 -1.69 16.97 2.72
C LEU A 433 -1.51 16.12 1.46
N SER A 434 -1.57 16.73 0.26
CA SER A 434 -1.26 16.05 -1.01
C SER A 434 0.24 15.70 -1.14
N GLU A 435 1.14 16.47 -0.53
CA GLU A 435 2.56 16.12 -0.48
C GLU A 435 2.85 14.93 0.45
N GLU A 436 2.03 14.74 1.50
CA GLU A 436 2.14 13.62 2.43
C GLU A 436 1.55 12.32 1.88
N ASP A 437 0.40 12.43 1.22
CA ASP A 437 -0.35 11.29 0.69
C ASP A 437 -0.52 11.42 -0.83
N PRO A 438 0.25 10.65 -1.62
CA PRO A 438 0.18 10.69 -3.08
C PRO A 438 -1.18 10.26 -3.66
N THR A 439 -1.99 9.51 -2.92
CA THR A 439 -3.34 9.10 -3.34
C THR A 439 -4.40 10.13 -3.03
N PHE A 440 -4.04 11.20 -2.30
CA PHE A 440 -4.90 12.33 -2.06
C PHE A 440 -4.60 13.44 -3.07
N GLN A 441 -5.59 13.85 -3.82
CA GLN A 441 -5.50 14.92 -4.82
C GLN A 441 -6.43 16.07 -4.46
N ALA A 442 -5.99 17.29 -4.73
CA ALA A 442 -6.79 18.49 -4.55
C ALA A 442 -6.62 19.39 -5.78
N ASN A 443 -7.71 19.59 -6.51
CA ASN A 443 -7.73 20.34 -7.76
C ASN A 443 -8.86 21.37 -7.72
N THR A 444 -8.68 22.50 -8.42
CA THR A 444 -9.77 23.45 -8.64
C THR A 444 -10.38 23.17 -10.00
N ASP A 445 -11.66 22.87 -10.02
CA ASP A 445 -12.42 22.72 -11.25
C ASP A 445 -12.46 24.07 -12.00
N PRO A 446 -11.88 24.14 -13.21
CA PRO A 446 -11.79 25.39 -13.97
C PRO A 446 -13.17 25.92 -14.44
N GLU A 447 -14.19 25.07 -14.55
CA GLU A 447 -15.51 25.46 -15.00
C GLU A 447 -16.38 25.99 -13.85
N THR A 448 -16.34 25.29 -12.70
CA THR A 448 -17.16 25.65 -11.54
C THR A 448 -16.43 26.52 -10.53
N GLY A 449 -15.11 26.56 -10.59
CA GLY A 449 -14.26 27.23 -9.59
C GLY A 449 -14.27 26.53 -8.23
N GLN A 450 -14.92 25.37 -8.10
CA GLN A 450 -14.94 24.59 -6.88
C GLN A 450 -13.61 23.88 -6.65
N THR A 451 -13.19 23.80 -5.40
CA THR A 451 -12.10 22.93 -5.02
C THR A 451 -12.63 21.52 -4.82
N ILE A 452 -12.11 20.58 -5.59
CA ILE A 452 -12.44 19.16 -5.51
C ILE A 452 -11.29 18.44 -4.84
N ILE A 453 -11.60 17.64 -3.82
CA ILE A 453 -10.66 16.72 -3.22
C ILE A 453 -11.05 15.28 -3.57
N ALA A 454 -10.04 14.47 -3.87
CA ALA A 454 -10.20 13.09 -4.29
C ALA A 454 -9.33 12.17 -3.44
N GLY A 455 -9.82 10.98 -3.14
CA GLY A 455 -9.13 9.99 -2.30
C GLY A 455 -9.59 8.56 -2.56
N MET A 456 -8.98 7.63 -1.84
CA MET A 456 -9.21 6.20 -1.98
C MET A 456 -10.49 5.71 -1.28
N GLY A 457 -10.99 6.48 -0.29
CA GLY A 457 -12.17 6.10 0.46
C GLY A 457 -12.72 7.22 1.34
N GLU A 458 -13.93 7.01 1.86
CA GLU A 458 -14.59 7.98 2.74
C GLU A 458 -13.80 8.24 4.03
N LEU A 459 -13.21 7.19 4.59
CA LEU A 459 -12.44 7.31 5.82
C LEU A 459 -11.22 8.20 5.62
N GLN A 460 -10.47 8.02 4.52
CA GLN A 460 -9.33 8.87 4.17
C GLN A 460 -9.75 10.34 4.05
N LEU A 461 -10.79 10.64 3.27
CA LEU A 461 -11.25 12.02 3.08
C LEU A 461 -11.75 12.65 4.39
N ASN A 462 -12.46 11.89 5.23
CA ASN A 462 -12.92 12.37 6.53
C ASN A 462 -11.74 12.72 7.45
N ILE A 463 -10.70 11.90 7.46
CA ILE A 463 -9.49 12.16 8.25
C ILE A 463 -8.75 13.40 7.74
N ILE A 464 -8.61 13.56 6.42
CA ILE A 464 -7.99 14.73 5.82
C ILE A 464 -8.73 16.02 6.21
N ILE A 465 -10.05 16.00 6.17
CA ILE A 465 -10.89 17.14 6.56
C ILE A 465 -10.72 17.45 8.05
N GLU A 466 -10.67 16.42 8.89
CA GLU A 466 -10.47 16.59 10.33
C GLU A 466 -9.08 17.14 10.64
N ARG A 467 -8.04 16.68 9.95
CA ARG A 467 -6.69 17.23 10.01
C ARG A 467 -6.62 18.70 9.56
N MET A 468 -7.33 19.06 8.48
CA MET A 468 -7.42 20.46 8.04
C MET A 468 -7.98 21.33 9.16
N ARG A 469 -8.99 20.87 9.86
CA ARG A 469 -9.61 21.60 10.97
C ARG A 469 -8.67 21.70 12.18
N ARG A 470 -8.03 20.60 12.60
CA ARG A 470 -7.20 20.54 13.82
C ARG A 470 -5.82 21.14 13.62
N GLU A 471 -5.12 20.75 12.56
CA GLU A 471 -3.72 21.15 12.33
C GLU A 471 -3.60 22.52 11.67
N PHE A 472 -4.54 22.88 10.79
CA PHE A 472 -4.46 24.11 9.99
C PHE A 472 -5.48 25.17 10.39
N ASN A 473 -6.39 24.89 11.33
CA ASN A 473 -7.50 25.76 11.72
C ASN A 473 -8.32 26.23 10.51
N VAL A 474 -8.70 25.31 9.63
CA VAL A 474 -9.53 25.55 8.45
C VAL A 474 -10.86 24.85 8.63
N ASP A 475 -11.94 25.62 8.74
CA ASP A 475 -13.29 25.11 8.68
C ASP A 475 -13.78 25.15 7.24
N ALA A 476 -14.22 24.02 6.72
CA ALA A 476 -14.71 23.87 5.37
C ALA A 476 -16.11 23.22 5.35
N THR A 477 -16.88 23.54 4.33
CA THR A 477 -18.13 22.86 4.01
C THR A 477 -17.85 21.82 2.94
N ILE A 478 -18.38 20.60 3.13
CA ILE A 478 -18.16 19.47 2.25
C ILE A 478 -19.44 19.27 1.43
N GLY A 479 -19.27 19.10 0.11
CA GLY A 479 -20.35 18.65 -0.77
C GLY A 479 -20.54 17.13 -0.69
N ALA A 480 -21.63 16.63 -1.25
CA ALA A 480 -21.86 15.20 -1.36
C ALA A 480 -20.66 14.52 -2.07
N PRO A 481 -20.27 13.33 -1.64
CA PRO A 481 -19.25 12.56 -2.33
C PRO A 481 -19.58 12.39 -3.81
N GLN A 482 -18.60 12.59 -4.68
CA GLN A 482 -18.75 12.33 -6.10
C GLN A 482 -17.95 11.10 -6.49
N VAL A 483 -18.53 10.33 -7.40
CA VAL A 483 -17.88 9.13 -7.94
C VAL A 483 -16.94 9.53 -9.07
N ALA A 484 -15.71 9.06 -9.06
CA ALA A 484 -14.77 9.26 -10.15
C ALA A 484 -15.15 8.34 -11.33
N TYR A 485 -16.12 8.79 -12.11
CA TYR A 485 -16.49 8.10 -13.35
C TYR A 485 -15.34 8.16 -14.35
N ARG A 486 -15.36 7.22 -15.30
CA ARG A 486 -14.48 7.19 -16.47
C ARG A 486 -15.31 7.09 -17.73
N GLU A 487 -14.70 7.35 -18.87
CA GLU A 487 -15.32 7.12 -20.17
C GLU A 487 -14.52 6.06 -20.91
N ALA A 488 -15.18 5.26 -21.75
CA ALA A 488 -14.54 4.29 -22.63
C ALA A 488 -15.28 4.15 -23.94
N PHE A 489 -14.56 3.85 -25.02
CA PHE A 489 -15.16 3.52 -26.30
C PHE A 489 -15.62 2.06 -26.30
N SER A 490 -16.76 1.79 -26.97
CA SER A 490 -17.30 0.44 -27.05
C SER A 490 -16.89 -0.30 -28.35
N LYS A 491 -16.43 0.42 -29.36
CA LYS A 491 -16.05 -0.16 -30.64
C LYS A 491 -14.93 0.61 -31.34
N PRO A 492 -14.13 -0.06 -32.18
CA PRO A 492 -13.07 0.60 -32.92
C PRO A 492 -13.66 1.55 -33.97
N VAL A 493 -13.02 2.70 -34.13
CA VAL A 493 -13.43 3.74 -35.09
C VAL A 493 -12.22 4.42 -35.71
N LYS A 494 -12.40 4.93 -36.92
CA LYS A 494 -11.44 5.80 -37.59
C LYS A 494 -12.03 7.21 -37.70
N ALA A 495 -11.19 8.19 -37.36
CA ALA A 495 -11.59 9.59 -37.36
C ALA A 495 -10.49 10.48 -37.93
N GLU A 496 -10.93 11.51 -38.65
CA GLU A 496 -10.09 12.62 -39.09
C GLU A 496 -10.21 13.77 -38.08
N GLY A 497 -9.08 14.37 -37.73
CA GLY A 497 -9.05 15.62 -37.01
C GLY A 497 -8.31 16.67 -37.82
N LYS A 498 -9.03 17.67 -38.27
CA LYS A 498 -8.47 18.73 -39.08
C LYS A 498 -8.64 20.10 -38.46
N PHE A 499 -7.54 20.77 -38.24
CA PHE A 499 -7.53 22.12 -37.72
C PHE A 499 -6.91 23.08 -38.72
N VAL A 500 -7.74 24.00 -39.24
CA VAL A 500 -7.31 25.05 -40.17
C VAL A 500 -7.80 26.40 -39.65
N ARG A 501 -6.88 27.31 -39.39
CA ARG A 501 -7.23 28.69 -38.97
C ARG A 501 -6.34 29.68 -39.73
N GLN A 502 -7.00 30.63 -40.43
CA GLN A 502 -6.33 31.77 -41.04
C GLN A 502 -6.79 33.05 -40.37
N SER A 503 -5.91 33.76 -39.71
CA SER A 503 -6.18 35.06 -39.09
C SER A 503 -5.04 36.01 -39.43
N GLY A 504 -5.16 36.75 -40.51
CA GLY A 504 -4.37 37.94 -40.86
C GLY A 504 -2.84 37.86 -40.59
N GLY A 505 -2.16 36.80 -41.03
CA GLY A 505 -0.73 36.54 -40.78
C GLY A 505 -0.39 35.09 -41.06
N LYS A 506 0.50 34.48 -40.23
CA LYS A 506 0.86 33.06 -40.32
C LYS A 506 -0.39 32.21 -39.94
N GLY A 507 -0.82 31.33 -40.84
CA GLY A 507 -1.92 30.42 -40.60
C GLY A 507 -1.60 29.31 -39.57
N GLN A 508 -2.57 28.50 -39.25
CA GLN A 508 -2.38 27.28 -38.45
C GLN A 508 -3.03 26.10 -39.20
N TYR A 509 -2.24 25.02 -39.37
CA TYR A 509 -2.67 23.83 -40.07
C TYR A 509 -2.22 22.55 -39.35
N GLY A 510 -3.13 21.65 -39.11
CA GLY A 510 -2.87 20.28 -38.64
C GLY A 510 -3.99 19.35 -39.12
N ASP A 511 -3.60 18.20 -39.62
CA ASP A 511 -4.55 17.21 -40.19
C ASP A 511 -4.03 15.81 -39.89
N VAL A 512 -4.82 15.01 -39.16
CA VAL A 512 -4.44 13.69 -38.70
C VAL A 512 -5.57 12.69 -38.85
N TYR A 513 -5.23 11.47 -39.24
CA TYR A 513 -6.14 10.34 -39.31
C TYR A 513 -5.74 9.30 -38.31
N ILE A 514 -6.61 9.03 -37.33
CA ILE A 514 -6.34 8.17 -36.19
C ILE A 514 -7.38 7.05 -36.14
N GLU A 515 -6.90 5.85 -35.91
CA GLU A 515 -7.74 4.69 -35.61
C GLU A 515 -7.71 4.49 -34.10
N PHE A 516 -8.87 4.59 -33.46
CA PHE A 516 -9.07 4.37 -32.04
C PHE A 516 -9.64 2.99 -31.81
N THR A 517 -9.02 2.18 -31.00
CA THR A 517 -9.45 0.83 -30.67
C THR A 517 -9.55 0.70 -29.14
N PRO A 518 -10.71 0.26 -28.60
CA PRO A 518 -10.80 -0.06 -27.17
C PRO A 518 -9.76 -1.12 -26.81
N SER A 519 -9.09 -0.93 -25.67
CA SER A 519 -8.16 -1.89 -25.07
C SER A 519 -8.86 -2.73 -23.99
N ALA A 520 -8.17 -3.71 -23.43
CA ALA A 520 -8.63 -4.39 -22.23
C ALA A 520 -8.60 -3.45 -21.03
N GLU A 521 -9.41 -3.77 -20.04
CA GLU A 521 -9.49 -3.00 -18.79
C GLU A 521 -8.12 -2.94 -18.12
N GLY A 522 -7.69 -1.72 -17.74
CA GLY A 522 -6.41 -1.48 -17.10
C GLY A 522 -5.20 -1.35 -18.04
N ASP A 523 -5.38 -1.54 -19.36
CA ASP A 523 -4.29 -1.35 -20.34
C ASP A 523 -3.87 0.13 -20.51
N GLY A 524 -4.75 1.05 -20.08
CA GLY A 524 -4.50 2.49 -20.18
C GLY A 524 -4.46 3.01 -21.61
N PHE A 525 -3.64 4.06 -21.81
CA PHE A 525 -3.47 4.69 -23.12
C PHE A 525 -2.23 4.16 -23.85
N THR A 526 -2.42 3.69 -25.07
CA THR A 526 -1.32 3.27 -25.94
C THR A 526 -1.36 4.07 -27.24
N PHE A 527 -0.21 4.66 -27.63
CA PHE A 527 -0.06 5.37 -28.90
C PHE A 527 0.82 4.55 -29.85
N GLU A 528 0.36 4.40 -31.10
CA GLU A 528 1.10 3.73 -32.18
C GLU A 528 1.32 4.71 -33.33
N ASP A 529 2.58 4.97 -33.65
CA ASP A 529 2.96 5.69 -34.87
C ASP A 529 3.05 4.70 -36.04
N ALA A 530 2.15 4.85 -36.98
CA ALA A 530 2.08 4.06 -38.22
C ALA A 530 2.19 4.96 -39.47
N ILE A 531 2.78 6.12 -39.36
CA ILE A 531 2.97 7.04 -40.47
C ILE A 531 3.97 6.47 -41.48
N VAL A 532 3.55 6.47 -42.76
CA VAL A 532 4.38 6.06 -43.90
C VAL A 532 4.59 7.26 -44.82
N GLY A 533 5.79 7.44 -45.33
CA GLY A 533 6.08 8.45 -46.36
C GLY A 533 6.19 9.88 -45.84
N GLY A 534 6.18 10.10 -44.52
CA GLY A 534 6.41 11.42 -43.93
C GLY A 534 5.24 12.40 -44.11
N VAL A 535 4.03 11.91 -44.29
CA VAL A 535 2.81 12.74 -44.44
C VAL A 535 2.52 13.59 -43.21
N VAL A 536 2.98 13.14 -42.01
CA VAL A 536 3.11 13.94 -40.82
C VAL A 536 4.59 13.97 -40.44
N PRO A 537 5.23 15.15 -40.36
CA PRO A 537 6.62 15.25 -39.93
C PRO A 537 6.84 14.66 -38.52
N ARG A 538 7.98 13.98 -38.34
CA ARG A 538 8.29 13.29 -37.08
C ARG A 538 8.27 14.22 -35.86
N GLU A 539 8.64 15.48 -36.02
CA GLU A 539 8.63 16.51 -34.98
C GLU A 539 7.22 16.80 -34.42
N PHE A 540 6.15 16.54 -35.18
CA PHE A 540 4.78 16.79 -34.74
C PHE A 540 4.07 15.55 -34.17
N ILE A 541 4.63 14.35 -34.34
CA ILE A 541 4.05 13.11 -33.82
C ILE A 541 3.90 13.12 -32.30
N PRO A 542 4.90 13.53 -31.52
CA PRO A 542 4.75 13.69 -30.07
C PRO A 542 3.66 14.67 -29.66
N SER A 543 3.46 15.72 -30.46
CA SER A 543 2.38 16.70 -30.22
C SER A 543 0.99 16.13 -30.46
N VAL A 544 0.85 15.17 -31.40
CA VAL A 544 -0.41 14.43 -31.61
C VAL A 544 -0.71 13.57 -30.38
N GLU A 545 0.27 12.80 -29.90
CA GLU A 545 0.13 11.97 -28.71
C GLU A 545 -0.24 12.80 -27.47
N GLN A 546 0.47 13.88 -27.24
CA GLN A 546 0.19 14.78 -26.11
C GLN A 546 -1.19 15.43 -26.25
N GLY A 547 -1.61 15.84 -27.46
CA GLY A 547 -2.94 16.38 -27.70
C GLY A 547 -4.06 15.38 -27.44
N LEU A 548 -3.82 14.10 -27.70
CA LEU A 548 -4.76 13.03 -27.32
C LEU A 548 -4.83 12.86 -25.81
N LYS A 549 -3.68 12.79 -25.11
CA LYS A 549 -3.64 12.66 -23.64
C LYS A 549 -4.41 13.79 -22.96
N GLU A 550 -4.13 15.05 -23.35
CA GLU A 550 -4.83 16.23 -22.83
C GLU A 550 -6.33 16.22 -23.13
N ALA A 551 -6.74 15.72 -24.30
CA ALA A 551 -8.15 15.62 -24.67
C ALA A 551 -8.88 14.48 -23.95
N MET A 552 -8.18 13.38 -23.68
CA MET A 552 -8.72 12.23 -22.93
C MET A 552 -8.97 12.59 -21.47
N GLU A 553 -8.11 13.40 -20.86
CA GLU A 553 -8.33 13.89 -19.48
C GLU A 553 -9.64 14.66 -19.31
N ASN A 554 -10.06 15.37 -20.36
CA ASN A 554 -11.31 16.16 -20.36
C ASN A 554 -12.55 15.35 -20.77
N GLY A 555 -12.39 14.09 -21.13
CA GLY A 555 -13.47 13.23 -21.60
C GLY A 555 -14.12 13.67 -22.92
N VAL A 556 -15.12 12.90 -23.34
CA VAL A 556 -15.79 13.12 -24.64
C VAL A 556 -17.30 13.23 -24.58
N ILE A 557 -17.95 12.76 -23.49
CA ILE A 557 -19.42 12.80 -23.33
C ILE A 557 -19.90 13.48 -22.05
N ALA A 558 -19.18 13.33 -20.94
CA ALA A 558 -19.59 13.86 -19.64
C ALA A 558 -18.47 14.56 -18.89
N GLY A 559 -17.30 14.71 -19.49
CA GLY A 559 -16.14 15.38 -18.90
C GLY A 559 -15.31 14.49 -17.96
N TYR A 560 -15.48 13.18 -18.02
CA TYR A 560 -14.67 12.24 -17.26
C TYR A 560 -13.51 11.68 -18.10
N PRO A 561 -12.37 11.37 -17.49
CA PRO A 561 -11.23 10.85 -18.23
C PRO A 561 -11.60 9.62 -19.08
N LEU A 562 -11.21 9.65 -20.34
CA LEU A 562 -11.34 8.51 -21.26
C LEU A 562 -10.16 7.56 -21.04
N ILE A 563 -10.44 6.28 -20.82
CA ILE A 563 -9.43 5.26 -20.48
C ILE A 563 -9.46 4.08 -21.46
N ASP A 564 -8.46 3.22 -21.36
CA ASP A 564 -8.36 1.92 -22.04
C ASP A 564 -8.56 2.03 -23.55
N ILE A 565 -7.69 2.82 -24.18
CA ILE A 565 -7.76 3.09 -25.60
C ILE A 565 -6.38 3.02 -26.27
N LYS A 566 -6.33 2.36 -27.41
CA LYS A 566 -5.20 2.38 -28.32
C LYS A 566 -5.49 3.35 -29.46
N ALA A 567 -4.63 4.35 -29.63
CA ALA A 567 -4.69 5.30 -30.73
C ALA A 567 -3.55 5.01 -31.73
N LYS A 568 -3.91 4.74 -32.99
CA LYS A 568 -2.97 4.49 -34.08
C LYS A 568 -3.04 5.63 -35.07
N LEU A 569 -2.00 6.44 -35.13
CA LEU A 569 -1.84 7.49 -36.14
C LEU A 569 -1.35 6.84 -37.44
N TYR A 570 -2.19 6.82 -38.50
CA TYR A 570 -1.87 6.10 -39.71
C TYR A 570 -1.77 6.98 -40.96
N ASP A 571 -2.30 8.21 -40.94
CA ASP A 571 -2.26 9.15 -42.07
C ASP A 571 -2.40 10.60 -41.55
N GLY A 572 -2.15 11.55 -42.46
CA GLY A 572 -2.31 12.97 -42.16
C GLY A 572 -1.79 13.85 -43.28
N SER A 573 -1.80 15.15 -43.03
CA SER A 573 -1.17 16.10 -43.94
C SER A 573 -0.63 17.32 -43.16
N TYR A 574 0.34 18.00 -43.75
CA TYR A 574 0.94 19.19 -43.16
C TYR A 574 1.12 20.29 -44.21
N HIS A 575 1.35 21.48 -43.74
CA HIS A 575 1.65 22.63 -44.58
C HIS A 575 3.00 23.25 -44.13
N ASP A 576 3.95 23.43 -45.07
CA ASP A 576 5.33 23.82 -44.78
C ASP A 576 5.47 25.10 -43.94
N VAL A 577 4.50 26.02 -44.02
CA VAL A 577 4.56 27.33 -43.36
C VAL A 577 3.59 27.42 -42.16
N ASP A 578 2.42 26.77 -42.24
CA ASP A 578 1.33 26.97 -41.28
C ASP A 578 1.20 25.84 -40.28
N SER A 579 1.92 24.72 -40.43
CA SER A 579 1.93 23.63 -39.45
C SER A 579 2.76 24.00 -38.20
N SER A 580 2.27 23.57 -37.05
CA SER A 580 2.87 23.78 -35.76
C SER A 580 2.45 22.66 -34.76
N GLU A 581 3.25 22.48 -33.73
CA GLU A 581 2.92 21.57 -32.62
C GLU A 581 1.51 21.82 -32.04
N ALA A 582 1.17 23.08 -31.81
CA ALA A 582 -0.14 23.47 -31.30
C ALA A 582 -1.28 23.10 -32.26
N ALA A 583 -1.06 23.24 -33.58
CA ALA A 583 -2.08 22.86 -34.56
C ALA A 583 -2.31 21.36 -34.59
N PHE A 584 -1.27 20.54 -34.45
CA PHE A 584 -1.38 19.08 -34.39
C PHE A 584 -1.99 18.59 -33.08
N LYS A 585 -1.72 19.24 -31.93
CA LYS A 585 -2.43 18.99 -30.68
C LYS A 585 -3.95 19.19 -30.81
N ILE A 586 -4.34 20.32 -31.40
CA ILE A 586 -5.75 20.64 -31.62
C ILE A 586 -6.37 19.64 -32.63
N ALA A 587 -5.67 19.31 -33.71
CA ALA A 587 -6.14 18.33 -34.68
C ALA A 587 -6.37 16.95 -34.02
N ALA A 588 -5.46 16.50 -33.15
CA ALA A 588 -5.61 15.27 -32.38
C ALA A 588 -6.87 15.29 -31.49
N SER A 589 -7.09 16.39 -30.76
CA SER A 589 -8.30 16.60 -29.94
C SER A 589 -9.58 16.55 -30.78
N LEU A 590 -9.58 17.15 -31.98
CA LEU A 590 -10.70 17.10 -32.89
C LEU A 590 -10.96 15.68 -33.42
N ALA A 591 -9.89 14.91 -33.74
CA ALA A 591 -10.02 13.51 -34.11
C ALA A 591 -10.70 12.67 -33.03
N LEU A 592 -10.30 12.86 -31.78
CA LEU A 592 -10.91 12.16 -30.63
C LEU A 592 -12.41 12.51 -30.49
N ARG A 593 -12.78 13.77 -30.61
CA ARG A 593 -14.19 14.21 -30.56
C ARG A 593 -15.04 13.62 -31.73
N GLU A 594 -14.48 13.57 -32.92
CA GLU A 594 -15.17 12.94 -34.06
C GLU A 594 -15.27 11.42 -33.89
N ALA A 595 -14.26 10.78 -33.30
CA ALA A 595 -14.30 9.38 -32.94
C ALA A 595 -15.42 9.09 -31.93
N ALA A 596 -15.57 9.92 -30.92
CA ALA A 596 -16.60 9.76 -29.88
C ALA A 596 -18.02 9.68 -30.45
N LYS A 597 -18.33 10.45 -31.48
CA LYS A 597 -19.65 10.41 -32.15
C LYS A 597 -19.99 9.05 -32.78
N LYS A 598 -18.98 8.22 -33.03
CA LYS A 598 -19.11 6.94 -33.76
C LYS A 598 -18.74 5.73 -32.91
N ALA A 599 -18.01 5.95 -31.84
CA ALA A 599 -17.43 4.89 -31.00
C ALA A 599 -18.39 4.32 -29.94
N ASP A 600 -19.60 4.87 -29.83
CA ASP A 600 -20.60 4.48 -28.82
C ASP A 600 -19.99 4.54 -27.42
N PRO A 601 -19.55 5.73 -26.97
CA PRO A 601 -18.84 5.89 -25.71
C PRO A 601 -19.77 5.59 -24.51
N LYS A 602 -19.21 4.96 -23.48
CA LYS A 602 -19.89 4.61 -22.24
C LYS A 602 -19.24 5.30 -21.06
N ILE A 603 -20.06 5.64 -20.08
CA ILE A 603 -19.57 6.02 -18.75
C ILE A 603 -19.34 4.75 -17.94
N LEU A 604 -18.20 4.68 -17.30
CA LEU A 604 -17.81 3.60 -16.42
C LEU A 604 -17.89 4.09 -14.97
N GLU A 605 -18.41 3.23 -14.09
CA GLU A 605 -18.45 3.44 -12.65
C GLU A 605 -17.52 2.46 -11.93
N PRO A 606 -16.86 2.87 -10.84
CA PRO A 606 -16.04 1.96 -10.06
C PRO A 606 -16.92 0.96 -9.31
N ILE A 607 -16.59 -0.31 -9.44
CA ILE A 607 -17.18 -1.42 -8.70
C ILE A 607 -16.28 -1.75 -7.53
N MET A 608 -16.89 -1.87 -6.37
CA MET A 608 -16.21 -2.22 -5.14
C MET A 608 -16.46 -3.71 -4.83
N LYS A 609 -15.39 -4.41 -4.52
CA LYS A 609 -15.48 -5.69 -3.81
C LYS A 609 -15.84 -5.40 -2.36
N VAL A 610 -16.97 -5.89 -1.93
CA VAL A 610 -17.52 -5.63 -0.58
C VAL A 610 -17.66 -6.95 0.15
N ASP A 611 -16.97 -7.07 1.27
CA ASP A 611 -17.05 -8.20 2.16
C ASP A 611 -17.82 -7.77 3.42
N ILE A 612 -19.00 -8.35 3.65
CA ILE A 612 -19.90 -7.93 4.71
C ILE A 612 -20.02 -9.09 5.70
N ARG A 613 -19.74 -8.83 6.96
CA ARG A 613 -19.90 -9.80 8.04
C ARG A 613 -21.09 -9.43 8.92
N VAL A 614 -22.02 -10.36 9.03
CA VAL A 614 -23.25 -10.17 9.81
C VAL A 614 -23.63 -11.46 10.55
N PRO A 615 -24.30 -11.37 11.72
CA PRO A 615 -24.92 -12.53 12.32
C PRO A 615 -25.93 -13.18 11.37
N GLU A 616 -26.03 -14.52 11.36
CA GLU A 616 -26.90 -15.31 10.49
C GLU A 616 -28.34 -14.78 10.43
N GLU A 617 -28.87 -14.32 11.56
CA GLU A 617 -30.24 -13.77 11.69
C GLU A 617 -30.52 -12.53 10.81
N TYR A 618 -29.46 -11.77 10.39
CA TYR A 618 -29.58 -10.55 9.56
C TYR A 618 -29.17 -10.77 8.10
N MET A 619 -28.70 -11.96 7.75
CA MET A 619 -28.21 -12.26 6.40
C MET A 619 -29.22 -11.89 5.31
N GLY A 620 -30.50 -12.26 5.50
CA GLY A 620 -31.55 -11.99 4.53
C GLY A 620 -31.78 -10.50 4.27
N ASP A 621 -31.82 -9.70 5.32
CA ASP A 621 -32.00 -8.24 5.22
C ASP A 621 -30.82 -7.57 4.54
N VAL A 622 -29.60 -8.01 4.87
CA VAL A 622 -28.37 -7.47 4.27
C VAL A 622 -28.23 -7.84 2.80
N MET A 623 -28.57 -9.09 2.42
CA MET A 623 -28.63 -9.48 1.00
C MET A 623 -29.64 -8.61 0.23
N GLY A 624 -30.78 -8.32 0.84
CA GLY A 624 -31.77 -7.40 0.28
C GLY A 624 -31.22 -5.99 0.08
N GLN A 625 -30.47 -5.45 1.05
CA GLN A 625 -29.79 -4.16 0.95
C GLN A 625 -28.77 -4.13 -0.18
N VAL A 626 -27.91 -5.15 -0.28
CA VAL A 626 -26.90 -5.27 -1.34
C VAL A 626 -27.55 -5.31 -2.72
N THR A 627 -28.61 -6.10 -2.88
CA THR A 627 -29.35 -6.22 -4.14
C THR A 627 -30.04 -4.89 -4.50
N ALA A 628 -30.64 -4.20 -3.55
CA ALA A 628 -31.25 -2.89 -3.77
C ALA A 628 -30.25 -1.82 -4.20
N ARG A 629 -28.97 -1.99 -3.84
CA ARG A 629 -27.84 -1.14 -4.21
C ARG A 629 -27.12 -1.60 -5.49
N ARG A 630 -27.82 -2.32 -6.35
CA ARG A 630 -27.28 -2.87 -7.62
C ARG A 630 -26.09 -3.82 -7.40
N GLY A 631 -25.93 -4.34 -6.19
CA GLY A 631 -24.86 -5.27 -5.85
C GLY A 631 -25.13 -6.66 -6.42
N ASN A 632 -24.06 -7.30 -6.88
CA ASN A 632 -24.05 -8.70 -7.30
C ASN A 632 -23.38 -9.53 -6.20
N ILE A 633 -24.11 -10.46 -5.62
CA ILE A 633 -23.59 -11.35 -4.57
C ILE A 633 -22.85 -12.50 -5.26
N GLU A 634 -21.56 -12.65 -4.96
CA GLU A 634 -20.70 -13.67 -5.55
C GLU A 634 -20.62 -14.95 -4.69
N GLY A 635 -20.70 -14.80 -3.38
CA GLY A 635 -20.60 -15.93 -2.46
C GLY A 635 -21.06 -15.58 -1.07
N MET A 636 -21.25 -16.63 -0.27
CA MET A 636 -21.55 -16.55 1.15
C MET A 636 -20.85 -17.68 1.86
N GLU A 637 -20.28 -17.39 3.02
CA GLU A 637 -19.59 -18.36 3.85
C GLU A 637 -20.13 -18.27 5.28
N ALA A 638 -20.68 -19.37 5.78
CA ALA A 638 -21.09 -19.47 7.18
C ALA A 638 -19.86 -19.67 8.08
N ARG A 639 -19.73 -18.85 9.11
CA ARG A 639 -18.58 -18.91 9.99
C ARG A 639 -18.96 -18.48 11.42
N ASP A 640 -18.82 -19.41 12.36
CA ASP A 640 -18.95 -19.17 13.81
C ASP A 640 -20.22 -18.39 14.25
N GLY A 641 -21.38 -18.70 13.64
CA GLY A 641 -22.65 -18.01 13.91
C GLY A 641 -22.78 -16.64 13.24
N ALA A 642 -21.87 -16.33 12.32
CA ALA A 642 -21.92 -15.18 11.43
C ALA A 642 -21.87 -15.66 9.96
N GLU A 643 -22.35 -14.81 9.06
CA GLU A 643 -22.26 -14.99 7.62
C GLU A 643 -21.35 -13.92 7.02
N ASP A 644 -20.37 -14.35 6.23
CA ASP A 644 -19.56 -13.49 5.39
C ASP A 644 -20.17 -13.46 3.98
N ILE A 645 -20.66 -12.29 3.57
CA ILE A 645 -21.30 -12.06 2.27
C ILE A 645 -20.29 -11.33 1.36
N HIS A 646 -19.96 -11.94 0.26
CA HIS A 646 -19.06 -11.35 -0.75
C HIS A 646 -19.90 -10.79 -1.90
N ALA A 647 -19.71 -9.51 -2.21
CA ALA A 647 -20.50 -8.85 -3.25
C ALA A 647 -19.68 -7.84 -4.03
N MET A 648 -20.08 -7.62 -5.29
CA MET A 648 -19.61 -6.53 -6.12
C MET A 648 -20.67 -5.44 -6.17
N VAL A 649 -20.35 -4.23 -5.69
CA VAL A 649 -21.33 -3.14 -5.57
C VAL A 649 -20.76 -1.86 -6.17
N PRO A 650 -21.53 -1.10 -6.98
CA PRO A 650 -21.08 0.21 -7.45
C PRO A 650 -20.81 1.16 -6.29
N LEU A 651 -19.67 1.89 -6.34
CA LEU A 651 -19.30 2.84 -5.29
C LEU A 651 -20.40 3.88 -5.03
N ALA A 652 -21.08 4.33 -6.10
CA ALA A 652 -22.17 5.28 -5.98
C ALA A 652 -23.30 4.84 -5.03
N GLU A 653 -23.50 3.55 -4.89
CA GLU A 653 -24.52 2.94 -4.05
C GLU A 653 -24.04 2.65 -2.62
N MET A 654 -22.73 2.77 -2.37
CA MET A 654 -22.14 2.46 -1.06
C MET A 654 -22.17 3.66 -0.09
N PHE A 655 -22.41 4.87 -0.59
CA PHE A 655 -22.49 6.02 0.29
C PHE A 655 -23.61 5.88 1.31
N GLY A 656 -23.27 6.07 2.59
CA GLY A 656 -24.19 5.90 3.70
C GLY A 656 -24.53 4.44 4.08
N TYR A 657 -23.98 3.44 3.35
CA TYR A 657 -24.27 2.02 3.61
C TYR A 657 -23.93 1.58 5.03
N VAL A 658 -22.89 2.13 5.63
CA VAL A 658 -22.50 1.86 7.03
C VAL A 658 -23.68 2.10 8.00
N THR A 659 -24.42 3.18 7.77
CA THR A 659 -25.56 3.57 8.61
C THR A 659 -26.71 2.56 8.43
N ASP A 660 -26.99 2.19 7.19
CA ASP A 660 -28.06 1.22 6.89
C ASP A 660 -27.72 -0.17 7.41
N LEU A 661 -26.48 -0.61 7.24
CA LEU A 661 -26.00 -1.89 7.76
C LEU A 661 -26.09 -1.96 9.30
N ARG A 662 -25.58 -0.93 9.98
CA ARG A 662 -25.65 -0.86 11.45
C ARG A 662 -27.08 -0.80 11.97
N SER A 663 -27.96 -0.07 11.30
CA SER A 663 -29.38 0.01 11.65
C SER A 663 -30.06 -1.36 11.51
N ALA A 664 -29.80 -2.08 10.41
CA ALA A 664 -30.38 -3.38 10.15
C ALA A 664 -29.85 -4.48 11.07
N THR A 665 -28.59 -4.38 11.51
CA THR A 665 -27.90 -5.42 12.30
C THR A 665 -27.73 -5.07 13.78
N GLN A 666 -28.43 -4.04 14.26
CA GLN A 666 -28.28 -3.52 15.64
C GLN A 666 -26.82 -3.19 16.00
N GLY A 667 -26.05 -2.67 15.03
CA GLY A 667 -24.65 -2.31 15.19
C GLY A 667 -23.66 -3.48 15.09
N ARG A 668 -24.13 -4.71 14.86
CA ARG A 668 -23.27 -5.90 14.80
C ARG A 668 -22.69 -6.19 13.42
N GLY A 669 -23.27 -5.63 12.35
CA GLY A 669 -22.76 -5.77 10.99
C GLY A 669 -21.54 -4.91 10.75
N THR A 670 -20.55 -5.49 10.10
CA THR A 670 -19.35 -4.80 9.63
C THR A 670 -19.16 -5.06 8.15
N PHE A 671 -18.50 -4.16 7.44
CA PHE A 671 -18.09 -4.43 6.08
C PHE A 671 -16.74 -3.79 5.79
N VAL A 672 -16.08 -4.35 4.80
CA VAL A 672 -14.87 -3.82 4.20
C VAL A 672 -15.12 -3.72 2.71
N MET A 673 -14.63 -2.66 2.06
CA MET A 673 -14.69 -2.55 0.62
C MET A 673 -13.35 -2.14 0.05
N SER A 674 -13.04 -2.67 -1.13
CA SER A 674 -11.88 -2.31 -1.92
C SER A 674 -12.29 -2.10 -3.36
N PHE A 675 -11.59 -1.22 -4.07
CA PHE A 675 -11.79 -1.07 -5.50
C PHE A 675 -11.42 -2.40 -6.20
N ASP A 676 -12.25 -2.82 -7.15
CA ASP A 676 -11.99 -4.01 -7.96
C ASP A 676 -11.78 -3.63 -9.43
N HIS A 677 -12.80 -3.12 -10.09
CA HIS A 677 -12.73 -2.77 -11.52
C HIS A 677 -13.72 -1.66 -11.89
N TYR A 678 -13.64 -1.19 -13.12
CA TYR A 678 -14.64 -0.30 -13.73
C TYR A 678 -15.63 -1.07 -14.60
N THR A 679 -16.92 -0.75 -14.53
CA THR A 679 -17.94 -1.32 -15.42
C THR A 679 -18.86 -0.25 -15.99
N ALA A 680 -19.46 -0.54 -17.14
CA ALA A 680 -20.37 0.41 -17.77
C ALA A 680 -21.65 0.60 -16.95
N VAL A 681 -22.00 1.85 -16.66
CA VAL A 681 -23.26 2.17 -15.99
C VAL A 681 -24.47 1.79 -16.86
N PRO A 682 -25.63 1.45 -16.28
CA PRO A 682 -26.89 1.29 -16.99
C PRO A 682 -27.24 2.54 -17.81
N LYS A 683 -27.83 2.35 -18.97
CA LYS A 683 -28.13 3.45 -19.92
C LYS A 683 -28.93 4.60 -19.29
N SER A 684 -29.90 4.32 -18.41
CA SER A 684 -30.67 5.35 -17.71
C SER A 684 -29.79 6.21 -16.78
N ILE A 685 -28.83 5.59 -16.10
CA ILE A 685 -27.88 6.27 -15.21
C ILE A 685 -26.89 7.10 -16.04
N GLN A 686 -26.42 6.56 -17.17
CA GLN A 686 -25.56 7.30 -18.10
C GLN A 686 -26.23 8.59 -18.58
N GLU A 687 -27.50 8.54 -18.98
CA GLU A 687 -28.26 9.69 -19.42
C GLU A 687 -28.40 10.76 -18.31
N ASP A 688 -28.62 10.33 -17.08
CA ASP A 688 -28.73 11.25 -15.92
C ASP A 688 -27.38 11.91 -15.58
N ILE A 689 -26.28 11.16 -15.66
CA ILE A 689 -24.92 11.68 -15.43
C ILE A 689 -24.58 12.72 -16.51
N ILE A 690 -24.84 12.42 -17.80
CA ILE A 690 -24.58 13.35 -18.91
C ILE A 690 -25.36 14.65 -18.71
N LYS A 691 -26.65 14.56 -18.34
CA LYS A 691 -27.49 15.75 -18.10
C LYS A 691 -26.99 16.59 -16.94
N LYS A 692 -26.54 15.98 -15.85
CA LYS A 692 -26.01 16.71 -14.68
C LYS A 692 -24.73 17.47 -14.99
N ASN A 693 -23.89 16.94 -15.88
CA ASN A 693 -22.62 17.55 -16.25
C ASN A 693 -22.71 18.49 -17.46
N GLY A 694 -23.93 18.89 -17.86
CA GLY A 694 -24.13 19.82 -18.98
C GLY A 694 -23.80 19.28 -20.37
N GLY A 695 -23.59 17.98 -20.50
CA GLY A 695 -23.42 17.28 -21.79
C GLY A 695 -24.74 17.18 -22.53
N ASN A 696 -24.71 17.25 -23.86
CA ASN A 696 -25.86 16.94 -24.69
C ASN A 696 -25.97 15.43 -24.84
N ALA A 697 -27.11 14.89 -24.47
CA ALA A 697 -27.45 13.45 -24.62
C ALA A 697 -27.82 13.06 -26.07
N GLU A 698 -27.32 13.81 -27.11
CA GLU A 698 -27.54 13.50 -28.52
C GLU A 698 -26.34 12.82 -29.18
#